data_7418b8d73beff346bf7da8d0a76db863
#
_entry.id   7418b8d73beff346bf7da8d0a76db863
#
_cell.length_a   1.000
_cell.length_b   1.000
_cell.length_c   1.000
_cell.angle_alpha   90.00
_cell.angle_beta   90.00
_cell.angle_gamma   90.00
#
_symmetry.space_group_name_H-M   'P 1'
#
loop_
_entity.id
_entity.type
_entity.pdbx_description
1 polymer ?
#
loop_
_entity_poly.entity_id
_entity_poly.type
_entity_poly.pdbx_seq_one_letter_code
_entity_poly.pdbx_strand_id
1 'polypeptide(L)'
;MILKPCSFAAPFSFALAVALVLCLFPARTANAQQDKPEMPEEYRGRVRAPELTGHRGWLNTEQPLSLAALKGKVVLLDFWTYGCINCIHVIPDLKRLEEKYADQLVVIGVHSAKFENEKETDNIRQIILRYEIEHPVVNDADFAIWQAYAVRAWPTQYLIDPAGYIVGRVEGEGNYETIDQAIAKTVEEFRKRGELNEQPLKLALERAKVGDLPLAFPGKILADAKGSRLFIADSNHNRIVVTKLDGTFIETIGTGERGLKDGAFDTAIFYRPQGMALADGDTLYVADKENHAIRRVDLNAKTVSTIAGTGEQSQSYEFEPVAAKRAALNSPWDLQLVGRTLYIAMAGPHQIWQLKLDKNLASVFAGSGREARIDGARIGPPVSRPDGTPAGSAFAQPSGLTTDGQMLYVADSESNIIRAISLSGRVSETATARLPTAQERGALANANDPTIAVSDSVSAAATVPEVRTLVGGDLFEFGDRDGNCDDVRLQHPLGVFYRDGALYIADTYNHKIKKLDLRTRAVKTFAGTGRPGQIDGQTPAFYEPGGLSIAHGKLYIADTNNHAVRTVNLKTGETATLKLTGLRPPQSSAAKDEKVAEVSSPPNAVEITLAPQRLNLSNDNALVVEVALPAGYHLNESAPQRVKVAIEKGAQHLALADNQPSLTRAGKDVLLPLRLPLRALTPGAAELRVQAALYYCREDNTGTCRIKTLIWRVPVEVTTEASAPREIKAQGKIE
;
A
#
# COMPACT_ATOMS: atom_id res chain seq x y z
N MET A 1 56.20 -17.46 13.58
CA MET A 1 56.30 -16.80 12.25
C MET A 1 55.59 -15.48 12.37
N ILE A 2 56.33 -14.38 12.26
CA ILE A 2 56.08 -13.06 12.82
C ILE A 2 55.11 -12.28 11.94
N LEU A 3 54.01 -11.77 12.56
CA LEU A 3 53.08 -10.82 11.94
C LEU A 3 53.67 -9.40 12.02
N LYS A 4 53.75 -8.72 10.86
CA LYS A 4 54.11 -7.30 10.76
C LYS A 4 52.86 -6.42 10.91
N PRO A 5 52.93 -5.27 11.60
CA PRO A 5 51.83 -4.29 11.66
C PRO A 5 51.88 -3.34 10.46
N CYS A 6 50.72 -2.95 9.96
CA CYS A 6 50.58 -1.93 8.93
C CYS A 6 50.73 -0.53 9.53
N SER A 7 51.62 0.25 8.94
CA SER A 7 51.96 1.63 9.31
C SER A 7 50.91 2.65 8.78
N PHE A 8 50.61 3.65 9.60
CA PHE A 8 49.94 4.88 9.25
C PHE A 8 50.76 5.73 8.28
N ALA A 9 50.12 6.28 7.24
CA ALA A 9 50.69 7.35 6.41
C ALA A 9 49.90 8.64 6.67
N ALA A 10 50.61 9.69 7.04
CA ALA A 10 50.06 11.03 7.29
C ALA A 10 49.84 11.80 5.97
N PRO A 11 48.96 12.82 5.96
CA PRO A 11 48.63 13.56 4.74
C PRO A 11 49.69 14.64 4.41
N PHE A 12 50.06 14.68 3.13
CA PHE A 12 50.88 15.75 2.55
C PHE A 12 50.03 17.01 2.32
N SER A 13 50.46 18.12 2.90
CA SER A 13 49.96 19.47 2.60
C SER A 13 50.60 19.99 1.32
N PHE A 14 49.80 20.28 0.30
CA PHE A 14 50.21 21.03 -0.89
C PHE A 14 49.78 22.49 -0.72
N ALA A 15 50.73 23.36 -0.52
CA ALA A 15 50.56 24.82 -0.63
C ALA A 15 50.63 25.23 -2.10
N LEU A 16 49.55 25.74 -2.67
CA LEU A 16 49.52 26.28 -4.05
C LEU A 16 49.58 27.80 -3.95
N ALA A 17 50.66 28.37 -4.43
CA ALA A 17 50.82 29.81 -4.61
C ALA A 17 49.99 30.28 -5.83
N VAL A 18 49.02 31.16 -5.62
CA VAL A 18 48.25 31.83 -6.68
C VAL A 18 48.91 33.15 -7.02
N ALA A 19 49.51 33.24 -8.23
CA ALA A 19 50.01 34.51 -8.78
C ALA A 19 48.84 35.34 -9.31
N LEU A 20 48.68 36.55 -8.77
CA LEU A 20 47.69 37.53 -9.17
C LEU A 20 48.16 38.23 -10.44
N VAL A 21 47.50 37.98 -11.59
CA VAL A 21 47.66 38.80 -12.79
C VAL A 21 46.48 39.75 -12.89
N LEU A 22 46.72 41.04 -12.57
CA LEU A 22 45.77 42.11 -12.82
C LEU A 22 45.73 42.50 -14.32
N CYS A 23 44.65 42.07 -15.02
CA CYS A 23 44.32 42.67 -16.31
C CYS A 23 43.29 43.79 -16.11
N LEU A 24 43.71 45.02 -16.28
CA LEU A 24 42.86 46.22 -16.33
C LEU A 24 42.04 46.22 -17.65
N PHE A 25 40.74 45.92 -17.58
CA PHE A 25 39.79 46.28 -18.61
C PHE A 25 38.84 47.37 -18.09
N PRO A 26 38.52 48.39 -18.91
CA PRO A 26 37.64 49.44 -18.48
C PRO A 26 36.21 48.96 -18.33
N ALA A 27 35.64 49.14 -17.15
CA ALA A 27 34.25 48.83 -16.84
C ALA A 27 33.31 49.75 -17.64
N ARG A 28 32.62 49.19 -18.61
CA ARG A 28 31.39 49.77 -19.13
C ARG A 28 30.27 49.35 -18.18
N THR A 29 29.83 50.24 -17.34
CA THR A 29 28.61 50.16 -16.53
C THR A 29 27.40 50.20 -17.47
N ALA A 30 26.87 49.02 -17.84
CA ALA A 30 25.50 48.92 -18.29
C ALA A 30 24.65 48.65 -17.05
N ASN A 31 24.04 49.66 -16.47
CA ASN A 31 22.95 49.55 -15.50
C ASN A 31 21.73 48.98 -16.23
N ALA A 32 21.60 47.65 -16.29
CA ALA A 32 20.34 46.96 -16.50
C ALA A 32 19.84 46.59 -15.11
N GLN A 33 19.29 47.52 -14.39
CA GLN A 33 18.39 47.26 -13.27
C GLN A 33 17.14 46.63 -13.89
N GLN A 34 17.10 45.30 -13.97
CA GLN A 34 15.84 44.58 -14.13
C GLN A 34 15.06 44.85 -12.85
N ASP A 35 14.06 45.71 -12.91
CA ASP A 35 13.04 45.84 -11.88
C ASP A 35 12.45 44.47 -11.62
N LYS A 36 12.92 43.80 -10.56
CA LYS A 36 12.19 42.62 -10.02
C LYS A 36 10.83 43.17 -9.62
N PRO A 37 9.72 42.57 -10.11
CA PRO A 37 8.40 43.02 -9.71
C PRO A 37 8.33 43.05 -8.19
N GLU A 38 7.97 44.21 -7.64
CA GLU A 38 7.86 44.44 -6.19
C GLU A 38 6.83 43.42 -5.65
N MET A 39 7.24 42.61 -4.68
CA MET A 39 6.37 41.60 -4.08
C MET A 39 5.17 42.30 -3.44
N PRO A 40 3.91 41.90 -3.76
CA PRO A 40 2.73 42.50 -3.15
C PRO A 40 2.84 42.49 -1.62
N GLU A 41 2.38 43.53 -0.96
CA GLU A 41 2.55 43.73 0.49
C GLU A 41 1.99 42.56 1.33
N GLU A 42 0.93 41.91 0.84
CA GLU A 42 0.28 40.75 1.45
C GLU A 42 1.14 39.49 1.50
N TYR A 43 2.20 39.40 0.67
CA TYR A 43 3.15 38.28 0.64
C TYR A 43 4.49 38.61 1.30
N ARG A 44 4.64 39.78 1.88
CA ARG A 44 5.86 40.15 2.62
C ARG A 44 6.08 39.18 3.79
N GLY A 45 7.23 38.50 3.80
CA GLY A 45 7.61 37.53 4.82
C GLY A 45 7.09 36.09 4.55
N ARG A 46 6.28 35.83 3.51
CA ARG A 46 5.93 34.48 3.09
C ARG A 46 7.03 33.87 2.24
N VAL A 47 7.22 32.55 2.39
CA VAL A 47 8.23 31.80 1.64
C VAL A 47 7.58 31.27 0.36
N ARG A 48 8.18 31.63 -0.80
CA ARG A 48 7.75 31.04 -2.06
C ARG A 48 8.15 29.57 -2.12
N ALA A 49 7.23 28.69 -2.52
CA ALA A 49 7.48 27.28 -2.65
C ALA A 49 8.52 27.03 -3.77
N PRO A 50 9.60 26.26 -3.49
CA PRO A 50 10.55 25.84 -4.52
C PRO A 50 9.87 24.96 -5.59
N GLU A 51 10.32 25.05 -6.85
CA GLU A 51 9.84 24.17 -7.91
C GLU A 51 10.29 22.72 -7.72
N LEU A 52 9.50 21.78 -8.26
CA LEU A 52 9.72 20.34 -8.14
C LEU A 52 10.73 19.83 -9.19
N THR A 53 11.99 20.23 -9.05
CA THR A 53 13.07 19.95 -10.00
C THR A 53 14.10 18.94 -9.47
N GLY A 54 14.88 18.32 -10.35
CA GLY A 54 15.92 17.35 -9.95
C GLY A 54 15.39 15.92 -9.72
N HIS A 55 14.17 15.63 -10.16
CA HIS A 55 13.53 14.32 -10.03
C HIS A 55 13.95 13.34 -11.12
N ARG A 56 13.74 12.03 -10.87
CA ARG A 56 13.98 10.95 -11.86
C ARG A 56 12.76 10.60 -12.72
N GLY A 57 11.59 11.13 -12.43
CA GLY A 57 10.37 10.88 -13.22
C GLY A 57 9.10 11.14 -12.45
N TRP A 58 7.97 11.00 -13.15
CA TRP A 58 6.61 11.16 -12.62
C TRP A 58 5.76 9.95 -12.92
N LEU A 59 4.78 9.70 -12.05
CA LEU A 59 3.76 8.66 -12.16
C LEU A 59 2.38 9.28 -11.96
N ASN A 60 1.32 8.63 -12.44
CA ASN A 60 -0.07 9.11 -12.43
C ASN A 60 -0.30 10.44 -13.19
N THR A 61 0.62 10.86 -14.04
CA THR A 61 0.47 12.04 -14.90
C THR A 61 1.10 11.80 -16.27
N GLU A 62 0.57 12.44 -17.31
CA GLU A 62 1.15 12.35 -18.68
C GLU A 62 2.41 13.20 -18.84
N GLN A 63 2.46 14.34 -18.12
CA GLN A 63 3.55 15.30 -18.21
C GLN A 63 4.02 15.66 -16.79
N PRO A 64 5.31 15.97 -16.60
CA PRO A 64 5.81 16.54 -15.36
C PRO A 64 5.01 17.77 -14.94
N LEU A 65 4.64 17.85 -13.67
CA LEU A 65 3.94 19.00 -13.11
C LEU A 65 4.95 20.03 -12.59
N SER A 66 4.59 21.32 -12.67
CA SER A 66 5.32 22.41 -12.03
C SER A 66 4.36 23.25 -11.18
N LEU A 67 4.84 23.82 -10.07
CA LEU A 67 4.02 24.72 -9.24
C LEU A 67 3.58 25.95 -10.02
N ALA A 68 4.41 26.43 -10.96
CA ALA A 68 4.04 27.52 -11.85
C ALA A 68 2.81 27.18 -12.72
N ALA A 69 2.70 25.95 -13.23
CA ALA A 69 1.55 25.49 -14.02
C ALA A 69 0.30 25.23 -13.16
N LEU A 70 0.47 25.00 -11.84
CA LEU A 70 -0.59 24.77 -10.87
C LEU A 70 -1.07 26.08 -10.20
N LYS A 71 -0.64 27.25 -10.67
CA LYS A 71 -1.11 28.53 -10.16
C LYS A 71 -2.64 28.60 -10.17
N GLY A 72 -3.22 29.05 -9.07
CA GLY A 72 -4.66 29.03 -8.84
C GLY A 72 -5.17 27.78 -8.12
N LYS A 73 -4.35 26.75 -7.94
CA LYS A 73 -4.66 25.56 -7.15
C LYS A 73 -4.07 25.63 -5.75
N VAL A 74 -4.75 25.10 -4.77
CA VAL A 74 -4.13 24.71 -3.51
C VAL A 74 -3.33 23.44 -3.77
N VAL A 75 -2.06 23.39 -3.37
CA VAL A 75 -1.21 22.22 -3.55
C VAL A 75 -0.79 21.68 -2.19
N LEU A 76 -0.96 20.37 -1.99
CA LEU A 76 -0.47 19.62 -0.84
C LEU A 76 0.64 18.68 -1.29
N LEU A 77 1.88 18.97 -0.90
CA LEU A 77 3.02 18.07 -1.12
C LEU A 77 3.09 17.10 0.05
N ASP A 78 3.11 15.80 -0.22
CA ASP A 78 3.35 14.74 0.75
C ASP A 78 4.73 14.13 0.51
N PHE A 79 5.69 14.42 1.39
CA PHE A 79 7.02 13.81 1.38
C PHE A 79 6.97 12.46 2.08
N TRP A 80 7.07 11.39 1.32
CA TRP A 80 6.87 10.04 1.78
C TRP A 80 7.90 9.03 1.25
N THR A 81 7.90 7.85 1.82
CA THR A 81 8.62 6.67 1.35
C THR A 81 7.80 5.42 1.65
N TYR A 82 7.82 4.42 0.79
CA TYR A 82 6.92 3.29 0.92
C TYR A 82 7.35 2.23 1.94
N GLY A 83 8.59 2.25 2.42
CA GLY A 83 9.05 1.42 3.53
C GLY A 83 8.62 1.91 4.91
N CYS A 84 7.98 3.07 5.02
CA CYS A 84 7.58 3.70 6.27
C CYS A 84 6.09 3.50 6.54
N ILE A 85 5.75 2.81 7.63
CA ILE A 85 4.33 2.52 7.97
C ILE A 85 3.53 3.81 8.22
N ASN A 86 4.12 4.83 8.87
CA ASN A 86 3.46 6.10 9.13
C ASN A 86 3.11 6.85 7.85
N CYS A 87 3.93 6.75 6.79
CA CYS A 87 3.61 7.28 5.47
C CYS A 87 2.41 6.56 4.83
N ILE A 88 2.36 5.23 4.98
CA ILE A 88 1.25 4.43 4.49
C ILE A 88 -0.07 4.81 5.19
N HIS A 89 -0.02 5.14 6.49
CA HIS A 89 -1.19 5.58 7.26
C HIS A 89 -1.73 6.95 6.81
N VAL A 90 -0.93 7.79 6.17
CA VAL A 90 -1.37 9.09 5.64
C VAL A 90 -2.18 8.96 4.35
N ILE A 91 -1.97 7.89 3.56
CA ILE A 91 -2.62 7.70 2.25
C ILE A 91 -4.16 7.78 2.31
N PRO A 92 -4.86 7.13 3.26
CA PRO A 92 -6.32 7.27 3.39
C PRO A 92 -6.78 8.70 3.67
N ASP A 93 -6.02 9.46 4.47
CA ASP A 93 -6.32 10.85 4.78
C ASP A 93 -6.15 11.76 3.56
N LEU A 94 -5.08 11.55 2.78
CA LEU A 94 -4.88 12.25 1.52
C LEU A 94 -6.05 12.00 0.56
N LYS A 95 -6.49 10.75 0.44
CA LYS A 95 -7.63 10.39 -0.41
C LYS A 95 -8.92 11.09 0.00
N ARG A 96 -9.20 11.17 1.32
CA ARG A 96 -10.36 11.93 1.84
C ARG A 96 -10.29 13.42 1.50
N LEU A 97 -9.08 14.02 1.56
CA LEU A 97 -8.87 15.42 1.18
C LEU A 97 -9.05 15.62 -0.34
N GLU A 98 -8.53 14.71 -1.16
CA GLU A 98 -8.71 14.72 -2.62
C GLU A 98 -10.19 14.61 -3.02
N GLU A 99 -10.94 13.72 -2.38
CA GLU A 99 -12.39 13.58 -2.61
C GLU A 99 -13.16 14.84 -2.18
N LYS A 100 -12.80 15.43 -1.03
CA LYS A 100 -13.46 16.61 -0.47
C LYS A 100 -13.21 17.89 -1.29
N TYR A 101 -11.99 18.05 -1.81
CA TYR A 101 -11.55 19.27 -2.52
C TYR A 101 -11.16 18.99 -3.97
N ALA A 102 -11.86 18.08 -4.65
CA ALA A 102 -11.50 17.56 -5.97
C ALA A 102 -11.21 18.62 -7.04
N ASP A 103 -11.89 19.78 -6.98
CA ASP A 103 -11.75 20.86 -7.95
C ASP A 103 -10.73 21.92 -7.54
N GLN A 104 -10.31 21.98 -6.26
CA GLN A 104 -9.47 23.03 -5.73
C GLN A 104 -8.07 22.57 -5.33
N LEU A 105 -7.96 21.31 -4.84
CA LEU A 105 -6.74 20.72 -4.31
C LEU A 105 -6.03 19.85 -5.35
N VAL A 106 -4.71 19.94 -5.37
CA VAL A 106 -3.83 18.99 -6.02
C VAL A 106 -2.89 18.40 -4.98
N VAL A 107 -3.03 17.12 -4.67
CA VAL A 107 -2.04 16.39 -3.87
C VAL A 107 -0.92 15.94 -4.79
N ILE A 108 0.32 16.03 -4.35
CA ILE A 108 1.50 15.52 -5.04
C ILE A 108 2.34 14.72 -4.04
N GLY A 109 2.48 13.42 -4.27
CA GLY A 109 3.40 12.59 -3.52
C GLY A 109 4.83 12.84 -3.96
N VAL A 110 5.70 13.31 -3.07
CA VAL A 110 7.14 13.45 -3.29
C VAL A 110 7.81 12.23 -2.67
N HIS A 111 8.10 11.22 -3.49
CA HIS A 111 8.71 9.99 -3.01
C HIS A 111 10.21 10.14 -2.88
N SER A 112 10.70 10.37 -1.65
CA SER A 112 12.12 10.48 -1.32
C SER A 112 12.59 9.18 -0.66
N ALA A 113 13.41 8.41 -1.37
CA ALA A 113 13.72 7.02 -1.08
C ALA A 113 14.53 6.83 0.22
N LYS A 114 14.04 6.00 1.16
CA LYS A 114 14.78 5.62 2.38
C LYS A 114 15.78 4.47 2.09
N PHE A 115 15.39 3.53 1.23
CA PHE A 115 16.16 2.35 0.86
C PHE A 115 16.58 2.39 -0.62
N GLU A 116 17.59 1.59 -0.99
CA GLU A 116 18.10 1.58 -2.37
C GLU A 116 17.03 1.12 -3.38
N ASN A 117 16.28 0.08 -3.02
CA ASN A 117 15.17 -0.45 -3.86
C ASN A 117 14.09 0.61 -4.15
N GLU A 118 13.91 1.57 -3.27
CA GLU A 118 12.89 2.62 -3.39
C GLU A 118 13.23 3.70 -4.39
N LYS A 119 14.46 3.77 -4.88
CA LYS A 119 14.91 4.73 -5.90
C LYS A 119 14.39 4.42 -7.29
N GLU A 120 13.99 3.16 -7.53
CA GLU A 120 13.55 2.69 -8.84
C GLU A 120 12.09 3.06 -9.11
N THR A 121 11.84 3.80 -10.18
CA THR A 121 10.50 4.27 -10.55
C THR A 121 9.49 3.12 -10.74
N ASP A 122 9.94 1.96 -11.23
CA ASP A 122 9.07 0.80 -11.42
C ASP A 122 8.62 0.20 -10.07
N ASN A 123 9.46 0.26 -9.03
CA ASN A 123 9.08 -0.17 -7.69
C ASN A 123 8.05 0.81 -7.09
N ILE A 124 8.24 2.12 -7.27
CA ILE A 124 7.25 3.13 -6.86
C ILE A 124 5.91 2.89 -7.57
N ARG A 125 5.92 2.54 -8.87
CA ARG A 125 4.72 2.18 -9.62
C ARG A 125 3.98 1.00 -8.98
N GLN A 126 4.67 -0.05 -8.56
CA GLN A 126 4.05 -1.18 -7.87
C GLN A 126 3.38 -0.76 -6.56
N ILE A 127 3.98 0.17 -5.83
CA ILE A 127 3.42 0.69 -4.59
C ILE A 127 2.18 1.57 -4.85
N ILE A 128 2.21 2.42 -5.87
CA ILE A 128 1.05 3.20 -6.33
C ILE A 128 -0.13 2.26 -6.63
N LEU A 129 0.12 1.17 -7.33
CA LEU A 129 -0.90 0.15 -7.64
C LEU A 129 -1.36 -0.59 -6.38
N ARG A 130 -0.42 -0.96 -5.49
CA ARG A 130 -0.70 -1.69 -4.25
C ARG A 130 -1.55 -0.87 -3.29
N TYR A 131 -1.27 0.43 -3.11
CA TYR A 131 -2.00 1.30 -2.19
C TYR A 131 -3.08 2.14 -2.86
N GLU A 132 -3.31 1.92 -4.17
CA GLU A 132 -4.34 2.61 -4.95
C GLU A 132 -4.21 4.14 -4.88
N ILE A 133 -2.96 4.63 -4.96
CA ILE A 133 -2.65 6.05 -4.98
C ILE A 133 -3.09 6.62 -6.33
N GLU A 134 -3.89 7.70 -6.32
CA GLU A 134 -4.46 8.30 -7.52
C GLU A 134 -3.83 9.68 -7.83
N HIS A 135 -3.23 10.35 -6.85
CA HIS A 135 -2.52 11.61 -7.09
C HIS A 135 -1.20 11.41 -7.87
N PRO A 136 -0.70 12.46 -8.52
CA PRO A 136 0.63 12.46 -9.11
C PRO A 136 1.73 12.15 -8.10
N VAL A 137 2.70 11.35 -8.50
CA VAL A 137 3.86 11.02 -7.68
C VAL A 137 5.14 11.37 -8.43
N VAL A 138 6.02 12.13 -7.79
CA VAL A 138 7.36 12.45 -8.30
C VAL A 138 8.42 11.61 -7.59
N ASN A 139 9.33 11.01 -8.36
CA ASN A 139 10.46 10.24 -7.83
C ASN A 139 11.63 11.19 -7.48
N ASP A 140 11.77 11.53 -6.21
CA ASP A 140 12.85 12.35 -5.65
C ASP A 140 13.98 11.47 -5.07
N ALA A 141 14.42 10.45 -5.83
CA ALA A 141 15.41 9.47 -5.39
C ALA A 141 16.75 10.08 -4.96
N ASP A 142 17.10 11.26 -5.46
CA ASP A 142 18.35 11.96 -5.16
C ASP A 142 18.17 13.08 -4.12
N PHE A 143 16.99 13.18 -3.48
CA PHE A 143 16.65 14.13 -2.42
C PHE A 143 16.76 15.62 -2.84
N ALA A 144 16.64 15.93 -4.13
CA ALA A 144 16.73 17.29 -4.61
C ALA A 144 15.57 18.18 -4.13
N ILE A 145 14.33 17.64 -4.22
CA ILE A 145 13.12 18.32 -3.75
C ILE A 145 13.08 18.32 -2.22
N TRP A 146 13.41 17.20 -1.59
CA TRP A 146 13.55 17.07 -0.13
C TRP A 146 14.44 18.16 0.48
N GLN A 147 15.62 18.37 -0.11
CA GLN A 147 16.58 19.38 0.34
C GLN A 147 16.06 20.81 0.12
N ALA A 148 15.42 21.06 -1.04
CA ALA A 148 14.85 22.38 -1.37
C ALA A 148 13.76 22.81 -0.37
N TYR A 149 12.99 21.85 0.17
CA TYR A 149 11.98 22.09 1.20
C TYR A 149 12.50 21.94 2.64
N ALA A 150 13.77 21.64 2.82
CA ALA A 150 14.39 21.40 4.13
C ALA A 150 13.64 20.37 4.98
N VAL A 151 13.13 19.29 4.34
CA VAL A 151 12.43 18.18 5.01
C VAL A 151 13.42 17.42 5.91
N ARG A 152 12.95 16.88 7.03
CA ARG A 152 13.81 16.19 8.02
C ARG A 152 13.29 14.83 8.45
N ALA A 153 12.01 14.54 8.19
CA ALA A 153 11.35 13.30 8.60
C ALA A 153 10.28 12.87 7.59
N TRP A 154 9.98 11.59 7.55
CA TRP A 154 8.82 11.01 6.86
C TRP A 154 7.73 10.63 7.87
N PRO A 155 6.46 10.85 7.53
CA PRO A 155 5.97 11.74 6.47
C PRO A 155 6.03 13.22 6.86
N THR A 156 6.12 14.12 5.87
CA THR A 156 5.99 15.58 6.05
C THR A 156 5.10 16.15 4.97
N GLN A 157 4.06 16.91 5.33
CA GLN A 157 3.16 17.56 4.39
C GLN A 157 3.39 19.07 4.37
N TYR A 158 3.47 19.64 3.15
CA TYR A 158 3.54 21.10 2.92
C TYR A 158 2.29 21.57 2.18
N LEU A 159 1.60 22.55 2.75
CA LEU A 159 0.48 23.21 2.09
C LEU A 159 0.97 24.49 1.39
N ILE A 160 0.60 24.64 0.11
CA ILE A 160 0.97 25.77 -0.75
C ILE A 160 -0.31 26.43 -1.24
N ASP A 161 -0.36 27.76 -1.18
CA ASP A 161 -1.50 28.55 -1.63
C ASP A 161 -1.56 28.70 -3.16
N PRO A 162 -2.69 29.15 -3.73
CA PRO A 162 -2.87 29.35 -5.18
C PRO A 162 -1.91 30.36 -5.81
N ALA A 163 -1.28 31.23 -5.03
CA ALA A 163 -0.26 32.16 -5.50
C ALA A 163 1.17 31.55 -5.51
N GLY A 164 1.35 30.35 -4.92
CA GLY A 164 2.60 29.59 -4.88
C GLY A 164 3.45 29.85 -3.66
N TYR A 165 2.86 30.25 -2.53
CA TYR A 165 3.56 30.45 -1.26
C TYR A 165 3.21 29.36 -0.26
N ILE A 166 4.17 28.97 0.58
CA ILE A 166 3.99 28.01 1.65
C ILE A 166 3.08 28.60 2.72
N VAL A 167 1.95 27.93 2.98
CA VAL A 167 1.01 28.24 4.06
C VAL A 167 1.52 27.69 5.39
N GLY A 168 2.01 26.44 5.37
CA GLY A 168 2.52 25.74 6.54
C GLY A 168 2.98 24.34 6.21
N ARG A 169 3.48 23.65 7.26
CA ARG A 169 3.87 22.24 7.19
C ARG A 169 3.46 21.52 8.47
N VAL A 170 3.25 20.20 8.35
CA VAL A 170 3.09 19.28 9.46
C VAL A 170 3.99 18.06 9.25
N GLU A 171 4.42 17.43 10.34
CA GLU A 171 5.28 16.24 10.34
C GLU A 171 4.55 15.09 11.05
N GLY A 172 4.74 13.84 10.60
CA GLY A 172 4.10 12.66 11.16
C GLY A 172 2.68 12.39 10.62
N GLU A 173 2.05 11.35 11.15
CA GLU A 173 0.67 10.94 10.83
C GLU A 173 -0.36 11.60 11.75
N GLY A 174 -1.69 11.43 11.45
CA GLY A 174 -2.80 11.91 12.30
C GLY A 174 -3.07 13.40 12.18
N ASN A 175 -2.65 14.07 11.12
CA ASN A 175 -2.79 15.53 10.94
C ASN A 175 -4.00 15.92 10.07
N TYR A 176 -4.94 15.01 9.79
CA TYR A 176 -6.05 15.25 8.86
C TYR A 176 -6.81 16.54 9.16
N GLU A 177 -7.29 16.72 10.40
CA GLU A 177 -8.10 17.89 10.80
C GLU A 177 -7.34 19.21 10.65
N THR A 178 -6.05 19.22 10.99
CA THR A 178 -5.20 20.39 10.86
C THR A 178 -5.03 20.80 9.40
N ILE A 179 -4.78 19.80 8.53
CA ILE A 179 -4.61 20.01 7.09
C ILE A 179 -5.94 20.44 6.46
N ASP A 180 -7.04 19.77 6.80
CA ASP A 180 -8.38 20.04 6.30
C ASP A 180 -8.82 21.49 6.60
N GLN A 181 -8.63 21.96 7.84
CA GLN A 181 -8.94 23.33 8.24
C GLN A 181 -8.08 24.36 7.50
N ALA A 182 -6.79 24.05 7.30
CA ALA A 182 -5.88 24.94 6.58
C ALA A 182 -6.27 25.03 5.09
N ILE A 183 -6.62 23.92 4.45
CA ILE A 183 -7.11 23.89 3.06
C ILE A 183 -8.41 24.66 2.95
N ALA A 184 -9.41 24.42 3.82
CA ALA A 184 -10.69 25.10 3.80
C ALA A 184 -10.54 26.62 3.87
N LYS A 185 -9.70 27.12 4.80
CA LYS A 185 -9.39 28.53 4.96
C LYS A 185 -8.74 29.12 3.70
N THR A 186 -7.76 28.43 3.15
CA THR A 186 -7.03 28.87 1.94
C THR A 186 -7.98 28.93 0.73
N VAL A 187 -8.81 27.91 0.53
CA VAL A 187 -9.82 27.88 -0.53
C VAL A 187 -10.80 29.02 -0.40
N GLU A 188 -11.33 29.28 0.79
CA GLU A 188 -12.26 30.38 1.04
C GLU A 188 -11.63 31.76 0.75
N GLU A 189 -10.40 31.99 1.20
CA GLU A 189 -9.66 33.23 1.00
C GLU A 189 -9.46 33.50 -0.50
N PHE A 190 -8.90 32.54 -1.24
CA PHE A 190 -8.59 32.71 -2.66
C PHE A 190 -9.82 32.71 -3.57
N ARG A 191 -10.90 32.04 -3.16
CA ARG A 191 -12.19 32.12 -3.86
C ARG A 191 -12.76 33.54 -3.76
N LYS A 192 -12.70 34.18 -2.58
CA LYS A 192 -13.15 35.56 -2.40
C LYS A 192 -12.35 36.57 -3.23
N ARG A 193 -11.08 36.27 -3.53
CA ARG A 193 -10.22 37.08 -4.39
C ARG A 193 -10.44 36.85 -5.88
N GLY A 194 -11.16 35.78 -6.25
CA GLY A 194 -11.30 35.35 -7.65
C GLY A 194 -10.00 34.77 -8.25
N GLU A 195 -9.09 34.32 -7.42
CA GLU A 195 -7.78 33.78 -7.79
C GLU A 195 -7.72 32.24 -7.75
N LEU A 196 -8.83 31.55 -7.42
CA LEU A 196 -8.92 30.10 -7.33
C LEU A 196 -9.29 29.49 -8.70
N ASN A 197 -8.51 28.51 -9.13
CA ASN A 197 -8.83 27.69 -10.31
C ASN A 197 -9.55 26.42 -9.88
N GLU A 198 -10.84 26.30 -10.18
CA GLU A 198 -11.68 25.16 -9.82
C GLU A 198 -11.88 24.16 -11.00
N GLN A 199 -10.95 24.12 -11.96
CA GLN A 199 -10.97 23.11 -13.03
C GLN A 199 -10.21 21.85 -12.60
N PRO A 200 -10.83 20.65 -12.66
CA PRO A 200 -10.15 19.41 -12.25
C PRO A 200 -8.88 19.16 -13.05
N LEU A 201 -7.85 18.62 -12.37
CA LEU A 201 -6.61 18.20 -13.04
C LEU A 201 -6.86 16.88 -13.77
N LYS A 202 -6.42 16.79 -15.03
CA LYS A 202 -6.45 15.52 -15.78
C LYS A 202 -5.26 14.66 -15.37
N LEU A 203 -5.54 13.46 -14.90
CA LEU A 203 -4.55 12.49 -14.44
C LEU A 203 -4.50 11.29 -15.39
N ALA A 204 -3.32 10.67 -15.52
CA ALA A 204 -3.08 9.43 -16.28
C ALA A 204 -2.71 8.32 -15.30
N LEU A 205 -3.69 7.70 -14.69
CA LEU A 205 -3.51 6.76 -13.60
C LEU A 205 -2.79 5.48 -14.05
N GLU A 206 -1.77 5.06 -13.30
CA GLU A 206 -1.08 3.78 -13.52
C GLU A 206 -2.04 2.59 -13.45
N ARG A 207 -3.07 2.65 -12.60
CA ARG A 207 -4.11 1.63 -12.46
C ARG A 207 -4.86 1.32 -13.76
N ALA A 208 -5.04 2.32 -14.63
CA ALA A 208 -5.73 2.13 -15.91
C ALA A 208 -4.97 1.22 -16.89
N LYS A 209 -3.67 0.97 -16.61
CA LYS A 209 -2.78 0.13 -17.43
C LYS A 209 -2.78 -1.34 -17.00
N VAL A 210 -3.42 -1.69 -15.85
CA VAL A 210 -3.42 -3.04 -15.27
C VAL A 210 -4.77 -3.69 -15.47
N GLY A 211 -4.78 -4.92 -15.98
CA GLY A 211 -5.99 -5.74 -16.15
C GLY A 211 -6.41 -6.45 -14.85
N ASP A 212 -7.53 -7.17 -14.93
CA ASP A 212 -8.03 -7.98 -13.81
C ASP A 212 -7.09 -9.18 -13.55
N LEU A 213 -6.54 -9.25 -12.36
CA LEU A 213 -5.62 -10.29 -11.93
C LEU A 213 -6.35 -11.36 -11.09
N PRO A 214 -6.08 -12.67 -11.27
CA PRO A 214 -6.62 -13.71 -10.39
C PRO A 214 -6.15 -13.57 -8.93
N LEU A 215 -4.94 -13.06 -8.72
CA LEU A 215 -4.31 -12.78 -7.43
C LEU A 215 -3.67 -11.39 -7.49
N ALA A 216 -3.88 -10.54 -6.49
CA ALA A 216 -3.36 -9.18 -6.47
C ALA A 216 -2.54 -8.89 -5.19
N PHE A 217 -1.23 -8.69 -5.37
CA PHE A 217 -0.29 -8.39 -4.29
C PHE A 217 -0.44 -9.33 -3.09
N PRO A 218 -0.25 -10.66 -3.24
CA PRO A 218 -0.32 -11.58 -2.12
C PRO A 218 0.70 -11.16 -1.05
N GLY A 219 0.21 -10.89 0.18
CA GLY A 219 1.08 -10.40 1.25
C GLY A 219 1.74 -11.54 2.02
N LYS A 220 0.94 -12.44 2.58
CA LYS A 220 1.42 -13.58 3.38
C LYS A 220 0.80 -14.89 2.88
N ILE A 221 1.46 -16.00 3.26
CA ILE A 221 1.07 -17.33 2.84
C ILE A 221 1.25 -18.32 4.01
N LEU A 222 0.34 -19.28 4.14
CA LEU A 222 0.41 -20.32 5.17
C LEU A 222 0.10 -21.68 4.55
N ALA A 223 1.08 -22.58 4.60
CA ALA A 223 0.94 -23.95 4.11
C ALA A 223 0.57 -24.91 5.26
N ASP A 224 -0.60 -25.49 5.20
CA ASP A 224 -1.09 -26.55 6.10
C ASP A 224 -0.71 -27.92 5.54
N ALA A 225 0.39 -28.48 6.04
CA ALA A 225 0.86 -29.80 5.62
C ALA A 225 -0.11 -30.95 5.97
N LYS A 226 -0.83 -30.84 7.10
CA LYS A 226 -1.78 -31.88 7.55
C LYS A 226 -3.06 -31.88 6.71
N GLY A 227 -3.63 -30.70 6.48
CA GLY A 227 -4.83 -30.54 5.67
C GLY A 227 -4.55 -30.47 4.17
N SER A 228 -3.27 -30.52 3.74
CA SER A 228 -2.84 -30.38 2.34
C SER A 228 -3.41 -29.13 1.67
N ARG A 229 -3.47 -28.04 2.42
CA ARG A 229 -4.05 -26.75 2.00
C ARG A 229 -3.02 -25.63 2.02
N LEU A 230 -3.26 -24.63 1.20
CA LEU A 230 -2.49 -23.39 1.15
C LEU A 230 -3.45 -22.23 1.32
N PHE A 231 -3.23 -21.40 2.33
CA PHE A 231 -3.95 -20.16 2.55
C PHE A 231 -3.09 -19.00 2.03
N ILE A 232 -3.65 -18.17 1.18
CA ILE A 232 -2.98 -17.04 0.54
C ILE A 232 -3.74 -15.77 0.92
N ALA A 233 -3.09 -14.85 1.61
CA ALA A 233 -3.64 -13.51 1.82
C ALA A 233 -3.56 -12.74 0.49
N ASP A 234 -4.66 -12.72 -0.25
CA ASP A 234 -4.85 -11.97 -1.51
C ASP A 234 -5.19 -10.52 -1.14
N SER A 235 -4.15 -9.79 -0.67
CA SER A 235 -4.29 -8.59 0.14
C SER A 235 -5.03 -7.47 -0.57
N ASN A 236 -4.73 -7.20 -1.85
CA ASN A 236 -5.42 -6.15 -2.60
C ASN A 236 -6.82 -6.55 -3.08
N HIS A 237 -7.12 -7.84 -3.12
CA HIS A 237 -8.47 -8.31 -3.32
C HIS A 237 -9.23 -8.54 -2.01
N ASN A 238 -8.71 -8.09 -0.87
CA ASN A 238 -9.39 -8.09 0.44
C ASN A 238 -10.01 -9.46 0.81
N ARG A 239 -9.30 -10.57 0.50
CA ARG A 239 -9.80 -11.93 0.70
C ARG A 239 -8.67 -12.90 1.04
N ILE A 240 -9.03 -14.07 1.55
CA ILE A 240 -8.11 -15.21 1.67
C ILE A 240 -8.49 -16.24 0.61
N VAL A 241 -7.52 -16.62 -0.21
CA VAL A 241 -7.68 -17.70 -1.21
C VAL A 241 -7.19 -19.00 -0.59
N VAL A 242 -7.99 -20.05 -0.66
CA VAL A 242 -7.65 -21.39 -0.21
C VAL A 242 -7.46 -22.28 -1.42
N THR A 243 -6.27 -22.93 -1.51
CA THR A 243 -5.97 -23.92 -2.55
C THR A 243 -5.44 -25.20 -1.94
N LYS A 244 -5.34 -26.28 -2.71
CA LYS A 244 -4.46 -27.40 -2.38
C LYS A 244 -3.00 -26.94 -2.49
N LEU A 245 -2.08 -27.73 -1.93
CA LEU A 245 -0.64 -27.47 -2.03
C LEU A 245 -0.09 -27.53 -3.47
N ASP A 246 -0.84 -28.13 -4.41
CA ASP A 246 -0.53 -28.14 -5.84
C ASP A 246 -1.08 -26.93 -6.62
N GLY A 247 -1.78 -26.00 -5.93
CA GLY A 247 -2.37 -24.80 -6.52
C GLY A 247 -3.80 -24.97 -7.03
N THR A 248 -4.42 -26.15 -6.89
CA THR A 248 -5.83 -26.35 -7.24
C THR A 248 -6.72 -25.54 -6.29
N PHE A 249 -7.53 -24.64 -6.83
CA PHE A 249 -8.45 -23.79 -6.07
C PHE A 249 -9.47 -24.63 -5.28
N ILE A 250 -9.75 -24.25 -4.04
CA ILE A 250 -10.75 -24.86 -3.17
C ILE A 250 -11.89 -23.86 -2.95
N GLU A 251 -11.61 -22.74 -2.31
CA GLU A 251 -12.61 -21.73 -1.96
C GLU A 251 -11.96 -20.36 -1.64
N THR A 252 -12.81 -19.37 -1.48
CA THR A 252 -12.42 -18.02 -1.06
C THR A 252 -13.10 -17.68 0.25
N ILE A 253 -12.41 -16.99 1.15
CA ILE A 253 -12.93 -16.45 2.40
C ILE A 253 -12.93 -14.93 2.28
N GLY A 254 -14.11 -14.32 2.33
CA GLY A 254 -14.33 -12.89 2.11
C GLY A 254 -14.84 -12.55 0.71
N THR A 255 -15.65 -11.48 0.63
CA THR A 255 -16.30 -11.03 -0.62
C THR A 255 -15.33 -10.42 -1.63
N GLY A 256 -14.21 -9.89 -1.17
CA GLY A 256 -13.29 -9.06 -1.97
C GLY A 256 -13.56 -7.57 -1.84
N GLU A 257 -14.64 -7.15 -1.19
CA GLU A 257 -14.88 -5.76 -0.82
C GLU A 257 -13.95 -5.34 0.33
N ARG A 258 -13.66 -4.04 0.41
CA ARG A 258 -12.88 -3.47 1.50
C ARG A 258 -13.79 -3.06 2.67
N GLY A 259 -13.40 -3.39 3.89
CA GLY A 259 -14.09 -2.99 5.12
C GLY A 259 -14.03 -4.05 6.19
N LEU A 260 -14.80 -3.87 7.26
CA LEU A 260 -14.87 -4.75 8.41
C LEU A 260 -16.29 -5.29 8.59
N LYS A 261 -16.50 -6.59 8.27
CA LYS A 261 -17.78 -7.25 8.48
C LYS A 261 -17.59 -8.71 8.83
N ASP A 262 -18.21 -9.14 9.90
CA ASP A 262 -18.32 -10.54 10.31
C ASP A 262 -19.43 -11.25 9.50
N GLY A 263 -19.34 -12.58 9.34
CA GLY A 263 -20.37 -13.35 8.64
C GLY A 263 -19.86 -14.66 8.04
N ALA A 264 -20.62 -15.24 7.12
CA ALA A 264 -20.22 -16.38 6.33
C ALA A 264 -19.09 -16.00 5.35
N PHE A 265 -18.41 -16.98 4.75
CA PHE A 265 -17.28 -16.76 3.85
C PHE A 265 -17.63 -15.85 2.66
N ASP A 266 -18.85 -15.95 2.15
CA ASP A 266 -19.36 -15.16 1.02
C ASP A 266 -19.95 -13.79 1.40
N THR A 267 -20.00 -13.46 2.69
CA THR A 267 -20.53 -12.19 3.21
C THR A 267 -19.58 -11.45 4.12
N ALA A 268 -18.54 -12.11 4.61
CA ALA A 268 -17.49 -11.49 5.40
C ALA A 268 -16.65 -10.54 4.55
N ILE A 269 -16.19 -9.45 5.16
CA ILE A 269 -15.37 -8.44 4.49
C ILE A 269 -14.08 -8.23 5.28
N PHE A 270 -12.97 -8.13 4.57
CA PHE A 270 -11.64 -7.81 5.08
C PHE A 270 -11.13 -6.52 4.45
N TYR A 271 -10.03 -5.99 4.99
CA TYR A 271 -9.31 -4.90 4.35
C TYR A 271 -7.79 -5.13 4.43
N ARG A 272 -7.22 -5.56 3.29
CA ARG A 272 -5.80 -5.91 3.10
C ARG A 272 -5.29 -6.90 4.15
N PRO A 273 -5.89 -8.10 4.25
CA PRO A 273 -5.44 -9.13 5.17
C PRO A 273 -3.98 -9.51 4.90
N GLN A 274 -3.23 -9.82 5.97
CA GLN A 274 -1.81 -10.16 5.91
C GLN A 274 -1.54 -11.49 6.61
N GLY A 275 -0.89 -11.48 7.77
CA GLY A 275 -0.45 -12.66 8.50
C GLY A 275 -1.57 -13.59 8.93
N MET A 276 -1.24 -14.88 8.96
CA MET A 276 -2.20 -15.94 9.29
C MET A 276 -1.56 -16.96 10.23
N ALA A 277 -2.35 -17.48 11.17
CA ALA A 277 -1.94 -18.56 12.05
C ALA A 277 -3.06 -19.62 12.16
N LEU A 278 -2.74 -20.90 11.94
CA LEU A 278 -3.68 -22.01 11.99
C LEU A 278 -3.62 -22.70 13.35
N ALA A 279 -4.78 -22.92 13.98
CA ALA A 279 -4.94 -23.68 15.19
C ALA A 279 -5.73 -24.97 14.90
N ASP A 280 -5.19 -26.13 15.35
CA ASP A 280 -5.84 -27.44 15.35
C ASP A 280 -6.51 -27.86 14.01
N GLY A 281 -6.08 -27.26 12.88
CA GLY A 281 -6.59 -27.54 11.55
C GLY A 281 -7.92 -26.85 11.18
N ASP A 282 -8.69 -26.36 12.13
CA ASP A 282 -10.08 -25.90 11.90
C ASP A 282 -10.31 -24.42 12.19
N THR A 283 -9.38 -23.75 12.83
CA THR A 283 -9.45 -22.33 13.13
C THR A 283 -8.26 -21.59 12.52
N LEU A 284 -8.53 -20.64 11.64
CA LEU A 284 -7.52 -19.75 11.09
C LEU A 284 -7.68 -18.36 11.72
N TYR A 285 -6.58 -17.82 12.26
CA TYR A 285 -6.51 -16.42 12.68
C TYR A 285 -5.90 -15.59 11.54
N VAL A 286 -6.43 -14.41 11.31
CA VAL A 286 -6.02 -13.50 10.23
C VAL A 286 -5.75 -12.11 10.80
N ALA A 287 -4.61 -11.56 10.49
CA ALA A 287 -4.30 -10.13 10.70
C ALA A 287 -4.99 -9.32 9.59
N ASP A 288 -6.08 -8.66 9.94
CA ASP A 288 -6.86 -7.80 9.05
C ASP A 288 -6.31 -6.38 9.15
N LYS A 289 -5.21 -6.14 8.40
CA LYS A 289 -4.24 -5.08 8.64
C LYS A 289 -4.85 -3.68 8.64
N GLU A 290 -5.58 -3.32 7.58
CA GLU A 290 -6.16 -1.98 7.45
C GLU A 290 -7.46 -1.81 8.25
N ASN A 291 -8.04 -2.92 8.75
CA ASN A 291 -9.12 -2.89 9.73
C ASN A 291 -8.59 -2.86 11.18
N HIS A 292 -7.28 -2.85 11.38
CA HIS A 292 -6.65 -2.86 12.72
C HIS A 292 -7.28 -3.90 13.65
N ALA A 293 -7.51 -5.11 13.13
CA ALA A 293 -8.27 -6.16 13.79
C ALA A 293 -7.64 -7.54 13.59
N ILE A 294 -7.93 -8.45 14.53
CA ILE A 294 -7.66 -9.88 14.39
C ILE A 294 -8.99 -10.60 14.16
N ARG A 295 -9.04 -11.35 13.05
CA ARG A 295 -10.22 -12.12 12.68
C ARG A 295 -9.99 -13.60 12.95
N ARG A 296 -11.02 -14.27 13.49
CA ARG A 296 -11.10 -15.73 13.62
C ARG A 296 -11.97 -16.27 12.49
N VAL A 297 -11.43 -17.18 11.74
CA VAL A 297 -12.10 -17.93 10.68
C VAL A 297 -12.33 -19.34 11.19
N ASP A 298 -13.59 -19.76 11.28
CA ASP A 298 -13.99 -21.12 11.57
C ASP A 298 -14.16 -21.86 10.23
N LEU A 299 -13.22 -22.76 9.92
CA LEU A 299 -13.16 -23.44 8.63
C LEU A 299 -14.26 -24.48 8.47
N ASN A 300 -14.78 -25.03 9.59
CA ASN A 300 -15.87 -26.00 9.56
C ASN A 300 -17.24 -25.32 9.43
N ALA A 301 -17.49 -24.30 10.27
CA ALA A 301 -18.73 -23.53 10.21
C ALA A 301 -18.77 -22.55 9.03
N LYS A 302 -17.64 -22.33 8.33
CA LYS A 302 -17.45 -21.36 7.26
C LYS A 302 -17.86 -19.94 7.64
N THR A 303 -17.39 -19.48 8.80
CA THR A 303 -17.71 -18.15 9.35
C THR A 303 -16.45 -17.39 9.74
N VAL A 304 -16.56 -16.06 9.67
CA VAL A 304 -15.52 -15.11 10.09
C VAL A 304 -16.07 -14.25 11.23
N SER A 305 -15.27 -14.05 12.27
CA SER A 305 -15.62 -13.18 13.40
C SER A 305 -14.42 -12.37 13.87
N THR A 306 -14.65 -11.13 14.28
CA THR A 306 -13.63 -10.26 14.89
C THR A 306 -13.42 -10.68 16.35
N ILE A 307 -12.18 -10.95 16.74
CA ILE A 307 -11.82 -11.38 18.11
C ILE A 307 -11.00 -10.35 18.86
N ALA A 308 -10.29 -9.46 18.17
CA ALA A 308 -9.55 -8.35 18.79
C ALA A 308 -9.50 -7.15 17.83
N GLY A 309 -9.36 -5.97 18.41
CA GLY A 309 -9.36 -4.70 17.68
C GLY A 309 -10.70 -4.00 17.68
N THR A 310 -10.67 -2.67 17.54
CA THR A 310 -11.86 -1.80 17.47
C THR A 310 -12.36 -1.57 16.03
N GLY A 311 -11.53 -1.85 15.04
CA GLY A 311 -11.77 -1.50 13.63
C GLY A 311 -11.17 -0.16 13.22
N GLU A 312 -10.59 0.57 14.17
CA GLU A 312 -9.98 1.89 13.95
C GLU A 312 -8.51 1.87 14.33
N GLN A 313 -7.68 2.65 13.63
CA GLN A 313 -6.27 2.81 13.92
C GLN A 313 -6.06 3.47 15.29
N SER A 314 -5.26 2.81 16.15
CA SER A 314 -4.89 3.40 17.44
C SER A 314 -3.82 4.47 17.29
N GLN A 315 -4.00 5.54 18.07
CA GLN A 315 -3.00 6.58 18.28
C GLN A 315 -2.36 6.48 19.68
N SER A 316 -2.70 5.46 20.46
CA SER A 316 -2.23 5.28 21.84
C SER A 316 -1.51 3.94 22.03
N TYR A 317 -0.64 3.87 23.05
CA TYR A 317 0.07 2.67 23.47
C TYR A 317 -0.53 2.13 24.78
N GLU A 318 -1.07 0.92 24.75
CA GLU A 318 -1.61 0.26 25.95
C GLU A 318 -0.66 -0.85 26.40
N PHE A 319 0.03 -0.65 27.52
CA PHE A 319 0.93 -1.65 28.12
C PHE A 319 0.22 -2.62 29.03
N GLU A 320 -0.89 -2.19 29.68
CA GLU A 320 -1.70 -3.03 30.55
C GLU A 320 -2.65 -3.92 29.72
N PRO A 321 -2.94 -5.14 30.22
CA PRO A 321 -3.87 -6.03 29.54
C PRO A 321 -5.29 -5.45 29.46
N VAL A 322 -5.84 -5.40 28.25
CA VAL A 322 -7.20 -4.93 27.97
C VAL A 322 -8.04 -6.03 27.32
N ALA A 323 -9.36 -5.92 27.44
CA ALA A 323 -10.26 -6.83 26.74
C ALA A 323 -10.01 -6.77 25.22
N ALA A 324 -9.82 -7.92 24.58
CA ALA A 324 -9.34 -8.02 23.20
C ALA A 324 -10.12 -7.16 22.19
N LYS A 325 -11.46 -7.13 22.29
CA LYS A 325 -12.32 -6.31 21.39
C LYS A 325 -12.27 -4.80 21.69
N ARG A 326 -11.64 -4.39 22.78
CA ARG A 326 -11.39 -2.98 23.10
C ARG A 326 -9.92 -2.60 22.92
N ALA A 327 -9.08 -3.57 22.59
CA ALA A 327 -7.67 -3.32 22.32
C ALA A 327 -7.53 -2.40 21.10
N ALA A 328 -6.85 -1.31 21.28
CA ALA A 328 -6.56 -0.36 20.22
C ALA A 328 -5.37 -0.88 19.39
N LEU A 329 -5.66 -1.69 18.36
CA LEU A 329 -4.63 -2.24 17.48
C LEU A 329 -4.23 -1.20 16.42
N ASN A 330 -3.00 -1.35 15.90
CA ASN A 330 -2.51 -0.49 14.82
C ASN A 330 -1.63 -1.32 13.87
N SER A 331 -2.14 -1.58 12.68
CA SER A 331 -1.48 -2.32 11.59
C SER A 331 -0.89 -3.68 12.03
N PRO A 332 -1.73 -4.64 12.48
CA PRO A 332 -1.28 -6.01 12.71
C PRO A 332 -0.80 -6.60 11.38
N TRP A 333 0.49 -7.00 11.31
CA TRP A 333 1.10 -7.43 10.05
C TRP A 333 1.30 -8.94 9.96
N ASP A 334 1.70 -9.59 11.05
CA ASP A 334 1.89 -11.04 11.07
C ASP A 334 1.45 -11.66 12.39
N LEU A 335 1.18 -12.96 12.36
CA LEU A 335 0.65 -13.73 13.49
C LEU A 335 1.45 -15.00 13.72
N GLN A 336 1.72 -15.31 15.00
CA GLN A 336 2.29 -16.58 15.40
C GLN A 336 1.55 -17.15 16.61
N LEU A 337 0.97 -18.32 16.46
CA LEU A 337 0.31 -19.04 17.54
C LEU A 337 1.31 -19.92 18.30
N VAL A 338 1.34 -19.82 19.64
CA VAL A 338 2.07 -20.71 20.54
C VAL A 338 1.15 -21.12 21.69
N GLY A 339 0.74 -22.37 21.73
CA GLY A 339 -0.27 -22.85 22.67
C GLY A 339 -1.58 -22.08 22.52
N ARG A 340 -2.00 -21.34 23.54
CA ARG A 340 -3.21 -20.51 23.54
C ARG A 340 -2.92 -19.00 23.52
N THR A 341 -1.72 -18.63 23.10
CA THR A 341 -1.31 -17.25 22.92
C THR A 341 -1.04 -16.96 21.45
N LEU A 342 -1.71 -15.99 20.90
CA LEU A 342 -1.43 -15.45 19.57
C LEU A 342 -0.51 -14.23 19.71
N TYR A 343 0.69 -14.33 19.18
CA TYR A 343 1.62 -13.21 19.07
C TYR A 343 1.36 -12.45 17.78
N ILE A 344 1.46 -11.14 17.85
CA ILE A 344 1.07 -10.22 16.77
C ILE A 344 2.23 -9.26 16.50
N ALA A 345 2.76 -9.24 15.30
CA ALA A 345 3.65 -8.19 14.83
C ALA A 345 2.83 -6.92 14.57
N MET A 346 3.00 -5.93 15.41
CA MET A 346 2.29 -4.65 15.36
C MET A 346 3.19 -3.61 14.71
N ALA A 347 3.06 -3.41 13.40
CA ALA A 347 3.96 -2.56 12.64
C ALA A 347 3.84 -1.07 13.03
N GLY A 348 2.61 -0.56 13.21
CA GLY A 348 2.38 0.85 13.55
C GLY A 348 3.05 1.31 14.84
N PRO A 349 2.83 0.66 16.00
CA PRO A 349 3.47 1.05 17.26
C PRO A 349 4.86 0.45 17.46
N HIS A 350 5.48 -0.17 16.48
CA HIS A 350 6.81 -0.78 16.58
C HIS A 350 6.94 -1.79 17.74
N GLN A 351 5.93 -2.67 17.90
CA GLN A 351 5.82 -3.58 19.03
C GLN A 351 5.45 -5.00 18.62
N ILE A 352 5.69 -5.95 19.52
CA ILE A 352 5.09 -7.28 19.48
C ILE A 352 4.02 -7.35 20.55
N TRP A 353 2.80 -7.70 20.17
CA TRP A 353 1.67 -7.88 21.08
C TRP A 353 1.36 -9.36 21.31
N GLN A 354 0.61 -9.65 22.37
CA GLN A 354 0.08 -10.97 22.66
C GLN A 354 -1.44 -10.89 22.91
N LEU A 355 -2.16 -11.85 22.36
CA LEU A 355 -3.57 -12.10 22.62
C LEU A 355 -3.72 -13.45 23.32
N LYS A 356 -4.11 -13.44 24.60
CA LYS A 356 -4.42 -14.64 25.38
C LYS A 356 -5.82 -15.10 25.02
N LEU A 357 -5.91 -16.14 24.18
CA LEU A 357 -7.18 -16.62 23.61
C LEU A 357 -8.16 -17.18 24.65
N ASP A 358 -7.63 -17.78 25.75
CA ASP A 358 -8.42 -18.30 26.85
C ASP A 358 -8.98 -17.22 27.78
N LYS A 359 -8.33 -16.06 27.83
CA LYS A 359 -8.70 -14.93 28.71
C LYS A 359 -9.35 -13.78 27.96
N ASN A 360 -9.33 -13.79 26.63
CA ASN A 360 -9.77 -12.68 25.78
C ASN A 360 -9.08 -11.34 26.14
N LEU A 361 -7.78 -11.39 26.46
CA LEU A 361 -6.99 -10.22 26.83
C LEU A 361 -5.85 -9.99 25.83
N ALA A 362 -5.68 -8.77 25.40
CA ALA A 362 -4.57 -8.31 24.58
C ALA A 362 -3.67 -7.35 25.37
N SER A 363 -2.36 -7.41 25.14
CA SER A 363 -1.37 -6.49 25.71
C SER A 363 -0.08 -6.49 24.89
N VAL A 364 0.77 -5.50 25.13
CA VAL A 364 2.13 -5.51 24.63
C VAL A 364 2.90 -6.70 25.23
N PHE A 365 3.65 -7.41 24.41
CA PHE A 365 4.55 -8.49 24.80
C PHE A 365 6.01 -8.03 24.84
N ALA A 366 6.43 -7.27 23.83
CA ALA A 366 7.78 -6.71 23.76
C ALA A 366 7.80 -5.41 22.91
N GLY A 367 8.68 -4.51 23.23
CA GLY A 367 8.87 -3.24 22.53
C GLY A 367 8.32 -2.04 23.30
N SER A 368 9.13 -1.00 23.39
CA SER A 368 8.77 0.27 24.06
C SER A 368 7.83 1.17 23.26
N GLY A 369 7.55 0.84 21.99
CA GLY A 369 6.81 1.71 21.07
C GLY A 369 7.69 2.73 20.33
N ARG A 370 8.96 2.75 20.64
CA ARG A 370 9.93 3.62 19.99
C ARG A 370 10.47 2.97 18.73
N GLU A 371 10.56 3.69 17.63
CA GLU A 371 11.25 3.27 16.43
C GLU A 371 12.76 3.27 16.68
N ALA A 372 13.33 2.12 17.02
CA ALA A 372 14.74 1.96 17.31
C ALA A 372 15.17 0.49 17.29
N ARG A 373 16.48 0.23 17.15
CA ARG A 373 17.11 -1.06 17.39
C ARG A 373 17.68 -1.09 18.82
N ILE A 374 16.93 -1.62 19.79
CA ILE A 374 17.39 -1.77 21.17
C ILE A 374 17.14 -3.20 21.65
N ASP A 375 18.20 -3.90 22.05
CA ASP A 375 18.17 -5.20 22.71
C ASP A 375 17.98 -5.02 24.23
N GLY A 376 17.48 -6.03 24.93
CA GLY A 376 17.31 -5.99 26.38
C GLY A 376 16.08 -6.71 26.90
N ALA A 377 15.49 -6.18 27.99
CA ALA A 377 14.22 -6.68 28.51
C ALA A 377 13.08 -6.48 27.49
N ARG A 378 12.11 -7.39 27.49
CA ARG A 378 10.93 -7.27 26.61
C ARG A 378 10.22 -5.95 26.83
N ILE A 379 9.91 -5.64 28.10
CA ILE A 379 9.35 -4.37 28.56
C ILE A 379 10.22 -3.96 29.76
N GLY A 380 10.76 -2.76 29.73
CA GLY A 380 11.52 -2.23 30.85
C GLY A 380 10.63 -1.69 31.97
N PRO A 381 11.19 -1.43 33.16
CA PRO A 381 10.48 -0.71 34.20
C PRO A 381 9.99 0.64 33.67
N PRO A 382 8.91 1.20 34.23
CA PRO A 382 8.43 2.53 33.87
C PRO A 382 9.44 3.59 34.36
N VAL A 383 10.55 3.71 33.64
CA VAL A 383 11.49 4.80 33.83
C VAL A 383 11.03 5.92 32.93
N SER A 384 10.68 7.05 33.53
CA SER A 384 10.32 8.24 32.80
C SER A 384 11.51 8.70 31.96
N ARG A 385 11.56 8.31 30.67
CA ARG A 385 12.40 8.98 29.70
C ARG A 385 11.83 10.37 29.41
N PRO A 386 12.63 11.33 28.94
CA PRO A 386 12.12 12.66 28.58
C PRO A 386 10.97 12.63 27.55
N ASP A 387 10.91 11.57 26.72
CA ASP A 387 9.88 11.34 25.72
C ASP A 387 8.67 10.55 26.24
N GLY A 388 8.63 10.19 27.55
CA GLY A 388 7.53 9.44 28.17
C GLY A 388 7.49 7.95 27.81
N THR A 389 8.42 7.43 26.99
CA THR A 389 8.44 6.02 26.60
C THR A 389 9.05 5.13 27.69
N PRO A 390 8.55 3.88 27.90
CA PRO A 390 9.16 2.95 28.85
C PRO A 390 10.55 2.52 28.37
N ALA A 391 11.43 2.22 29.34
CA ALA A 391 12.68 1.54 29.06
C ALA A 391 12.40 0.11 28.56
N GLY A 392 13.35 -0.51 27.87
CA GLY A 392 13.25 -1.87 27.33
C GLY A 392 13.69 -1.97 25.89
N SER A 393 13.39 -3.13 25.29
CA SER A 393 13.67 -3.33 23.86
C SER A 393 12.85 -2.38 22.96
N ALA A 394 13.36 -2.12 21.78
CA ALA A 394 12.66 -1.37 20.77
C ALA A 394 12.84 -2.04 19.40
N PHE A 395 11.84 -1.88 18.55
CA PHE A 395 11.78 -2.40 17.19
C PHE A 395 11.55 -1.27 16.20
N ALA A 396 11.70 -1.56 14.89
CA ALA A 396 11.30 -0.65 13.82
C ALA A 396 10.47 -1.43 12.79
N GLN A 397 9.16 -1.30 12.89
CA GLN A 397 8.17 -1.90 11.98
C GLN A 397 8.29 -3.45 11.89
N PRO A 398 8.10 -4.20 12.99
CA PRO A 398 8.13 -5.67 12.94
C PRO A 398 7.01 -6.18 12.03
N SER A 399 7.35 -7.03 11.04
CA SER A 399 6.44 -7.44 9.97
C SER A 399 6.40 -8.94 9.70
N GLY A 400 7.23 -9.74 10.37
CA GLY A 400 7.26 -11.18 10.21
C GLY A 400 7.52 -11.91 11.51
N LEU A 401 6.79 -13.01 11.77
CA LEU A 401 6.90 -13.82 12.97
C LEU A 401 7.03 -15.31 12.65
N THR A 402 7.86 -16.01 13.43
CA THR A 402 7.94 -17.47 13.46
C THR A 402 8.50 -17.94 14.79
N THR A 403 8.39 -19.24 15.09
CA THR A 403 8.85 -19.80 16.37
C THR A 403 9.43 -21.20 16.23
N ASP A 404 10.36 -21.55 17.13
CA ASP A 404 10.78 -22.93 17.40
C ASP A 404 10.10 -23.54 18.64
N GLY A 405 9.13 -22.81 19.24
CA GLY A 405 8.44 -23.17 20.47
C GLY A 405 9.08 -22.61 21.74
N GLN A 406 10.33 -22.16 21.70
CA GLN A 406 11.06 -21.53 22.83
C GLN A 406 11.33 -20.05 22.58
N MET A 407 11.64 -19.71 21.36
CA MET A 407 11.92 -18.37 20.91
C MET A 407 10.89 -17.92 19.88
N LEU A 408 10.53 -16.65 19.91
CA LEU A 408 9.82 -15.97 18.85
C LEU A 408 10.85 -15.19 17.99
N TYR A 409 10.92 -15.52 16.72
CA TYR A 409 11.79 -14.84 15.77
C TYR A 409 11.02 -13.77 15.01
N VAL A 410 11.62 -12.61 14.84
CA VAL A 410 10.99 -11.41 14.28
C VAL A 410 11.79 -10.90 13.10
N ALA A 411 11.15 -10.69 11.97
CA ALA A 411 11.67 -9.81 10.93
C ALA A 411 11.34 -8.36 11.33
N ASP A 412 12.36 -7.63 11.76
CA ASP A 412 12.30 -6.23 12.18
C ASP A 412 12.67 -5.37 10.98
N SER A 413 11.62 -5.07 10.17
CA SER A 413 11.78 -4.77 8.75
C SER A 413 12.52 -3.48 8.48
N GLU A 414 12.20 -2.41 9.17
CA GLU A 414 12.80 -1.10 8.96
C GLU A 414 14.20 -0.99 9.58
N SER A 415 14.47 -1.80 10.61
CA SER A 415 15.83 -2.01 11.12
C SER A 415 16.68 -2.92 10.23
N ASN A 416 16.10 -3.61 9.24
CA ASN A 416 16.81 -4.53 8.33
C ASN A 416 17.50 -5.71 9.04
N ILE A 417 16.91 -6.22 10.13
CA ILE A 417 17.51 -7.21 11.01
C ILE A 417 16.55 -8.34 11.37
N ILE A 418 17.10 -9.45 11.89
CA ILE A 418 16.30 -10.52 12.50
C ILE A 418 16.55 -10.54 14.00
N ARG A 419 15.46 -10.50 14.77
CA ARG A 419 15.45 -10.51 16.23
C ARG A 419 14.95 -11.84 16.79
N ALA A 420 15.31 -12.14 18.01
CA ALA A 420 14.78 -13.27 18.78
C ALA A 420 14.30 -12.81 20.16
N ILE A 421 13.11 -13.28 20.56
CA ILE A 421 12.48 -12.97 21.85
C ILE A 421 12.26 -14.28 22.61
N SER A 422 12.73 -14.37 23.86
CA SER A 422 12.45 -15.52 24.71
C SER A 422 10.97 -15.59 25.10
N LEU A 423 10.34 -16.74 24.90
CA LEU A 423 8.94 -16.97 25.27
C LEU A 423 8.78 -17.29 26.79
N SER A 424 9.81 -17.79 27.44
CA SER A 424 9.75 -18.25 28.83
C SER A 424 10.17 -17.21 29.88
N GLY A 425 10.69 -16.06 29.48
CA GLY A 425 11.29 -15.07 30.39
C GLY A 425 12.59 -15.53 31.07
N ARG A 426 13.00 -16.79 30.88
CA ARG A 426 14.29 -17.34 31.26
C ARG A 426 14.95 -17.96 30.02
N VAL A 427 16.10 -17.46 29.64
CA VAL A 427 16.87 -18.10 28.57
C VAL A 427 17.60 -19.27 29.17
N SER A 428 17.25 -20.50 28.78
CA SER A 428 18.02 -21.70 29.10
C SER A 428 19.38 -21.61 28.43
N GLU A 429 20.48 -21.86 29.17
CA GLU A 429 21.88 -21.84 28.67
C GLU A 429 22.14 -22.86 27.55
N THR A 430 21.19 -23.76 27.25
CA THR A 430 21.32 -24.78 26.21
C THR A 430 21.09 -24.25 24.78
N ALA A 431 20.56 -23.03 24.60
CA ALA A 431 20.55 -22.37 23.30
C ALA A 431 21.92 -21.76 23.08
N THR A 432 22.81 -22.50 22.44
CA THR A 432 24.23 -22.19 22.17
C THR A 432 24.38 -20.84 21.43
N ALA A 433 24.35 -19.75 22.17
CA ALA A 433 24.73 -18.44 21.70
C ALA A 433 25.99 -18.02 22.43
N ARG A 434 27.02 -17.75 21.68
CA ARG A 434 28.31 -17.20 22.17
C ARG A 434 28.04 -15.98 23.05
N LEU A 435 28.59 -15.98 24.26
CA LEU A 435 28.62 -14.80 25.12
C LEU A 435 29.29 -13.62 24.39
N PRO A 436 28.85 -12.39 24.58
CA PRO A 436 29.45 -11.21 23.97
C PRO A 436 30.94 -11.13 24.31
N THR A 437 31.77 -10.76 23.33
CA THR A 437 33.21 -10.60 23.49
C THR A 437 33.53 -9.47 24.47
N ALA A 438 34.75 -9.44 24.97
CA ALA A 438 35.22 -8.37 25.87
C ALA A 438 35.10 -6.97 25.22
N GLN A 439 35.13 -6.90 23.90
CA GLN A 439 34.99 -5.69 23.12
C GLN A 439 33.53 -5.16 23.10
N GLU A 440 32.55 -6.06 23.04
CA GLU A 440 31.11 -5.73 23.16
C GLU A 440 30.73 -5.24 24.56
N ARG A 441 31.43 -5.71 25.59
CA ARG A 441 31.30 -5.22 26.98
C ARG A 441 31.90 -3.82 27.17
N GLY A 442 32.95 -3.49 26.43
CA GLY A 442 33.57 -2.16 26.47
C GLY A 442 32.73 -1.05 25.85
N ALA A 443 31.91 -1.38 24.83
CA ALA A 443 31.02 -0.42 24.19
C ALA A 443 29.84 -0.01 25.08
N LEU A 444 29.38 -0.90 25.97
CA LEU A 444 28.33 -0.64 26.95
C LEU A 444 28.79 0.23 28.14
N ALA A 445 30.10 0.28 28.39
CA ALA A 445 30.71 1.04 29.51
C ALA A 445 31.00 2.51 29.18
N ASN A 446 30.86 2.95 27.91
CA ASN A 446 31.17 4.32 27.47
C ASN A 446 29.99 5.25 27.31
N ALA A 447 28.79 4.90 27.82
CA ALA A 447 27.71 5.86 27.97
C ALA A 447 27.94 6.66 29.26
N ASN A 448 28.53 7.84 29.14
CA ASN A 448 28.77 8.78 30.23
C ASN A 448 27.45 9.20 30.88
N ASP A 449 27.01 8.50 31.91
CA ASP A 449 26.03 9.00 32.90
C ASP A 449 26.71 8.92 34.30
N PRO A 450 27.01 10.06 34.98
CA PRO A 450 27.76 10.09 36.23
C PRO A 450 26.94 9.77 37.47
N THR A 451 25.70 9.25 37.38
CA THR A 451 24.82 9.12 38.56
C THR A 451 24.53 7.69 38.99
N ILE A 452 25.16 6.65 38.42
CA ILE A 452 24.97 5.28 38.91
C ILE A 452 26.20 4.86 39.74
N ALA A 453 26.13 5.04 41.06
CA ALA A 453 27.03 4.42 41.99
C ALA A 453 26.76 2.90 42.02
N VAL A 454 27.67 2.12 41.46
CA VAL A 454 27.63 0.65 41.52
C VAL A 454 28.13 0.23 42.91
N SER A 455 27.23 -0.34 43.70
CA SER A 455 27.64 -1.06 44.91
C SER A 455 28.23 -2.42 44.51
N ASP A 456 29.51 -2.60 44.75
CA ASP A 456 30.23 -3.88 44.61
C ASP A 456 29.70 -4.89 45.60
N SER A 457 28.79 -5.76 45.21
CA SER A 457 28.65 -7.13 45.74
C SER A 457 27.36 -7.81 45.21
N VAL A 458 27.35 -8.20 43.98
CA VAL A 458 26.58 -9.38 43.51
C VAL A 458 27.32 -9.93 42.29
N SER A 459 27.76 -11.19 42.36
CA SER A 459 28.17 -11.98 41.23
C SER A 459 27.00 -12.08 40.25
N ALA A 460 26.89 -11.12 39.35
CA ALA A 460 25.86 -11.11 38.32
C ALA A 460 26.24 -12.16 37.27
N ALA A 461 25.63 -13.33 37.36
CA ALA A 461 25.45 -14.16 36.15
C ALA A 461 24.86 -13.24 35.07
N ALA A 462 25.64 -13.03 33.98
CA ALA A 462 25.22 -12.16 32.88
C ALA A 462 23.86 -12.66 32.33
N THR A 463 22.77 -11.96 32.67
CA THR A 463 21.45 -12.32 32.20
C THR A 463 21.41 -12.07 30.69
N VAL A 464 21.19 -13.15 29.93
CA VAL A 464 21.02 -13.04 28.49
C VAL A 464 19.77 -12.19 28.23
N PRO A 465 19.83 -11.13 27.38
CA PRO A 465 18.70 -10.27 27.14
C PRO A 465 17.50 -11.05 26.56
N GLU A 466 16.29 -10.74 27.04
CA GLU A 466 15.06 -11.40 26.58
C GLU A 466 14.80 -11.15 25.10
N VAL A 467 15.17 -9.96 24.60
CA VAL A 467 15.13 -9.57 23.18
C VAL A 467 16.56 -9.33 22.70
N ARG A 468 16.94 -10.00 21.63
CA ARG A 468 18.28 -9.88 21.04
C ARG A 468 18.26 -9.86 19.53
N THR A 469 19.20 -9.14 18.95
CA THR A 469 19.48 -9.17 17.52
C THR A 469 20.28 -10.44 17.18
N LEU A 470 19.82 -11.19 16.16
CA LEU A 470 20.54 -12.36 15.65
C LEU A 470 21.52 -11.98 14.56
N VAL A 471 21.04 -11.21 13.58
CA VAL A 471 21.84 -10.78 12.42
C VAL A 471 21.37 -9.41 11.94
N GLY A 472 22.30 -8.68 11.31
CA GLY A 472 22.12 -7.36 10.75
C GLY A 472 22.87 -6.28 11.51
N GLY A 473 23.00 -5.12 10.89
CA GLY A 473 23.75 -3.97 11.42
C GLY A 473 22.96 -3.08 12.36
N ASP A 474 23.28 -1.79 12.38
CA ASP A 474 22.55 -0.80 13.17
C ASP A 474 21.27 -0.31 12.43
N LEU A 475 20.43 0.47 13.12
CA LEU A 475 19.28 1.13 12.51
C LEU A 475 19.74 1.90 11.26
N PHE A 476 19.05 1.70 10.13
CA PHE A 476 19.41 2.24 8.81
C PHE A 476 20.64 1.63 8.13
N GLU A 477 21.30 0.62 8.71
CA GLU A 477 22.30 -0.16 7.99
C GLU A 477 21.64 -1.27 7.17
N PHE A 478 21.51 -1.09 5.87
CA PHE A 478 20.89 -2.03 4.95
C PHE A 478 21.82 -2.39 3.78
N GLY A 479 21.43 -3.36 2.97
CA GLY A 479 22.12 -3.79 1.77
C GLY A 479 21.86 -5.25 1.44
N ASP A 480 22.72 -5.82 0.59
CA ASP A 480 22.64 -7.23 0.19
C ASP A 480 23.99 -7.90 0.44
N ARG A 481 24.22 -8.32 1.68
CA ARG A 481 25.49 -8.98 2.05
C ARG A 481 25.24 -10.22 2.90
N ASP A 482 25.69 -11.36 2.40
CA ASP A 482 25.79 -12.60 3.15
C ASP A 482 26.95 -12.51 4.16
N GLY A 483 26.92 -13.27 5.25
CA GLY A 483 27.96 -13.22 6.27
C GLY A 483 27.51 -13.83 7.58
N ASN A 484 28.11 -13.39 8.68
CA ASN A 484 27.77 -13.84 10.02
C ASN A 484 27.43 -12.64 10.91
N CYS A 485 26.46 -12.83 11.81
CA CYS A 485 26.14 -11.84 12.85
C CYS A 485 25.92 -10.43 12.28
N ASP A 486 26.74 -9.48 12.75
CA ASP A 486 26.58 -8.05 12.41
C ASP A 486 27.17 -7.68 11.02
N ASP A 487 27.87 -8.63 10.36
CA ASP A 487 28.34 -8.42 8.97
C ASP A 487 27.24 -8.55 7.94
N VAL A 488 26.13 -9.19 8.30
CA VAL A 488 24.99 -9.39 7.40
C VAL A 488 24.32 -8.06 7.08
N ARG A 489 23.91 -7.89 5.82
CA ARG A 489 23.02 -6.80 5.43
C ARG A 489 21.79 -7.39 4.73
N LEU A 490 20.64 -7.03 5.24
CA LEU A 490 19.32 -7.28 4.65
C LEU A 490 18.75 -5.94 4.19
N GLN A 491 17.65 -5.99 3.45
CA GLN A 491 16.93 -4.79 3.05
C GLN A 491 15.42 -5.01 3.16
N HIS A 492 14.83 -4.42 4.19
CA HIS A 492 13.40 -4.45 4.50
C HIS A 492 12.79 -5.87 4.47
N PRO A 493 13.28 -6.84 5.29
CA PRO A 493 12.76 -8.21 5.29
C PRO A 493 11.35 -8.24 5.86
N LEU A 494 10.36 -8.75 5.10
CA LEU A 494 8.95 -8.81 5.51
C LEU A 494 8.50 -10.18 6.02
N GLY A 495 9.24 -11.24 5.73
CA GLY A 495 8.86 -12.60 6.10
C GLY A 495 9.99 -13.40 6.71
N VAL A 496 9.64 -14.24 7.68
CA VAL A 496 10.56 -15.19 8.30
C VAL A 496 9.83 -16.50 8.60
N PHE A 497 10.51 -17.63 8.38
CA PHE A 497 9.96 -18.95 8.67
C PHE A 497 11.03 -19.89 9.26
N TYR A 498 10.74 -20.46 10.43
CA TYR A 498 11.62 -21.41 11.11
C TYR A 498 11.44 -22.83 10.58
N ARG A 499 12.55 -23.53 10.34
CA ARG A 499 12.57 -24.94 10.03
C ARG A 499 13.90 -25.59 10.40
N ASP A 500 13.85 -26.61 11.24
CA ASP A 500 14.99 -27.50 11.55
C ASP A 500 16.29 -26.76 11.90
N GLY A 501 16.23 -25.79 12.82
CA GLY A 501 17.39 -24.99 13.28
C GLY A 501 17.83 -23.87 12.33
N ALA A 502 17.05 -23.58 11.31
CA ALA A 502 17.30 -22.47 10.39
C ALA A 502 16.10 -21.55 10.22
N LEU A 503 16.35 -20.29 9.89
CA LEU A 503 15.33 -19.35 9.44
C LEU A 503 15.48 -19.10 7.95
N TYR A 504 14.38 -19.21 7.23
CA TYR A 504 14.24 -18.69 5.86
C TYR A 504 13.69 -17.28 5.96
N ILE A 505 14.30 -16.34 5.26
CA ILE A 505 14.03 -14.90 5.35
C ILE A 505 13.65 -14.40 3.96
N ALA A 506 12.49 -13.80 3.82
CA ALA A 506 12.15 -13.00 2.66
C ALA A 506 12.86 -11.64 2.80
N ASP A 507 14.00 -11.52 2.16
CA ASP A 507 14.81 -10.30 2.08
C ASP A 507 14.24 -9.44 0.94
N THR A 508 13.10 -8.80 1.26
CA THR A 508 12.08 -8.34 0.32
C THR A 508 12.61 -7.36 -0.70
N TYR A 509 13.31 -6.29 -0.25
CA TYR A 509 13.83 -5.27 -1.16
C TYR A 509 15.12 -5.70 -1.87
N ASN A 510 15.74 -6.81 -1.45
CA ASN A 510 16.80 -7.46 -2.20
C ASN A 510 16.27 -8.53 -3.18
N HIS A 511 14.95 -8.72 -3.27
CA HIS A 511 14.30 -9.71 -4.17
C HIS A 511 14.87 -11.13 -3.98
N LYS A 512 15.20 -11.50 -2.74
CA LYS A 512 15.87 -12.75 -2.39
C LYS A 512 15.17 -13.49 -1.26
N ILE A 513 15.46 -14.79 -1.20
CA ILE A 513 15.26 -15.60 -0.02
C ILE A 513 16.63 -15.92 0.56
N LYS A 514 16.83 -15.58 1.81
CA LYS A 514 18.07 -15.92 2.55
C LYS A 514 17.80 -17.01 3.58
N LYS A 515 18.84 -17.74 3.96
CA LYS A 515 18.82 -18.77 4.99
C LYS A 515 19.81 -18.44 6.08
N LEU A 516 19.32 -18.31 7.31
CA LEU A 516 20.10 -18.11 8.53
C LEU A 516 20.20 -19.43 9.30
N ASP A 517 21.38 -19.93 9.53
CA ASP A 517 21.65 -21.02 10.46
C ASP A 517 21.71 -20.45 11.89
N LEU A 518 20.81 -20.89 12.76
CA LEU A 518 20.67 -20.35 14.11
C LEU A 518 21.85 -20.68 15.03
N ARG A 519 22.57 -21.78 14.78
CA ARG A 519 23.72 -22.21 15.59
C ARG A 519 24.96 -21.37 15.30
N THR A 520 25.24 -21.09 14.04
CA THR A 520 26.42 -20.34 13.58
C THR A 520 26.14 -18.86 13.37
N ARG A 521 24.89 -18.47 13.29
CA ARG A 521 24.41 -17.15 12.89
C ARG A 521 24.92 -16.72 11.50
N ALA A 522 25.18 -17.71 10.65
CA ALA A 522 25.59 -17.51 9.27
C ALA A 522 24.37 -17.35 8.37
N VAL A 523 24.37 -16.31 7.54
CA VAL A 523 23.34 -16.05 6.51
C VAL A 523 23.94 -16.27 5.15
N LYS A 524 23.19 -16.98 4.29
CA LYS A 524 23.50 -17.17 2.87
C LYS A 524 22.26 -16.95 2.03
N THR A 525 22.45 -16.42 0.85
CA THR A 525 21.41 -16.39 -0.19
C THR A 525 21.01 -17.83 -0.51
N PHE A 526 19.72 -18.14 -0.35
CA PHE A 526 19.15 -19.46 -0.64
C PHE A 526 18.56 -19.52 -2.05
N ALA A 527 17.85 -18.47 -2.47
CA ALA A 527 17.28 -18.31 -3.81
C ALA A 527 17.10 -16.84 -4.17
N GLY A 528 17.16 -16.52 -5.45
CA GLY A 528 16.94 -15.16 -5.96
C GLY A 528 18.23 -14.52 -6.48
N THR A 529 18.13 -13.88 -7.65
CA THR A 529 19.26 -13.16 -8.28
C THR A 529 19.50 -11.77 -7.69
N GLY A 530 18.55 -11.21 -6.96
CA GLY A 530 18.58 -9.82 -6.49
C GLY A 530 18.09 -8.80 -7.52
N ARG A 531 17.59 -9.26 -8.64
CA ARG A 531 16.92 -8.40 -9.65
C ARG A 531 15.42 -8.71 -9.65
N PRO A 532 14.56 -7.69 -9.74
CA PRO A 532 13.12 -7.91 -9.84
C PRO A 532 12.79 -8.70 -11.11
N GLY A 533 11.85 -9.65 -11.00
CA GLY A 533 11.42 -10.47 -12.13
C GLY A 533 10.70 -11.75 -11.71
N GLN A 534 10.16 -12.47 -12.69
CA GLN A 534 9.48 -13.75 -12.51
C GLN A 534 10.17 -14.84 -13.34
N ILE A 535 11.29 -15.34 -12.83
CA ILE A 535 12.10 -16.38 -13.50
C ILE A 535 12.09 -17.64 -12.62
N ASP A 536 11.82 -18.79 -13.20
CA ASP A 536 11.86 -20.13 -12.57
C ASP A 536 13.24 -20.80 -12.77
N GLY A 537 13.47 -21.93 -12.11
CA GLY A 537 14.65 -22.76 -12.22
C GLY A 537 15.67 -22.56 -11.09
N GLN A 538 16.97 -22.79 -11.39
CA GLN A 538 18.06 -22.76 -10.43
C GLN A 538 18.58 -21.34 -10.11
N THR A 539 18.33 -20.41 -11.00
CA THR A 539 18.70 -18.97 -10.83
C THR A 539 17.43 -18.10 -10.92
N PRO A 540 16.52 -18.24 -9.93
CA PRO A 540 15.23 -17.60 -9.99
C PRO A 540 15.33 -16.08 -9.79
N ALA A 541 14.35 -15.35 -10.31
CA ALA A 541 14.09 -13.98 -9.93
C ALA A 541 12.74 -13.87 -9.23
N PHE A 542 12.69 -13.06 -8.17
CA PHE A 542 11.48 -12.68 -7.45
C PHE A 542 11.25 -11.18 -7.55
N TYR A 543 10.05 -10.72 -7.19
CA TYR A 543 9.78 -9.30 -7.10
C TYR A 543 9.09 -8.95 -5.78
N GLU A 544 9.87 -8.48 -4.81
CA GLU A 544 9.48 -8.18 -3.43
C GLU A 544 8.73 -9.35 -2.75
N PRO A 545 9.39 -10.50 -2.55
CA PRO A 545 8.78 -11.63 -1.85
C PRO A 545 8.43 -11.22 -0.41
N GLY A 546 7.16 -11.43 0.02
CA GLY A 546 6.68 -10.94 1.31
C GLY A 546 6.47 -12.04 2.36
N GLY A 547 5.78 -13.13 2.02
CA GLY A 547 5.41 -14.20 2.93
C GLY A 547 6.06 -15.53 2.61
N LEU A 548 6.34 -16.33 3.65
CA LEU A 548 6.99 -17.63 3.54
C LEU A 548 6.25 -18.70 4.34
N SER A 549 6.13 -19.92 3.81
CA SER A 549 5.68 -21.10 4.57
C SER A 549 6.24 -22.37 3.98
N ILE A 550 6.39 -23.42 4.80
CA ILE A 550 6.98 -24.70 4.36
C ILE A 550 6.01 -25.87 4.59
N ALA A 551 5.81 -26.68 3.55
CA ALA A 551 5.13 -27.96 3.63
C ALA A 551 5.79 -28.99 2.69
N HIS A 552 5.87 -30.24 3.13
CA HIS A 552 6.36 -31.40 2.32
C HIS A 552 7.66 -31.11 1.55
N GLY A 553 8.66 -30.47 2.20
CA GLY A 553 9.97 -30.19 1.61
C GLY A 553 9.99 -29.09 0.56
N LYS A 554 8.92 -28.32 0.43
CA LYS A 554 8.83 -27.13 -0.42
C LYS A 554 8.64 -25.87 0.43
N LEU A 555 9.34 -24.82 0.09
CA LEU A 555 9.09 -23.46 0.55
C LEU A 555 8.10 -22.80 -0.40
N TYR A 556 6.98 -22.32 0.11
CA TYR A 556 5.99 -21.52 -0.60
C TYR A 556 6.26 -20.05 -0.32
N ILE A 557 6.20 -19.22 -1.34
CA ILE A 557 6.58 -17.80 -1.29
C ILE A 557 5.46 -16.97 -1.90
N ALA A 558 4.96 -15.99 -1.17
CA ALA A 558 4.15 -14.93 -1.75
C ALA A 558 5.09 -13.96 -2.49
N ASP A 559 5.11 -14.04 -3.82
CA ASP A 559 5.92 -13.20 -4.71
C ASP A 559 5.09 -11.98 -5.10
N THR A 560 5.07 -11.00 -4.18
CA THR A 560 4.03 -9.99 -4.04
C THR A 560 3.84 -9.15 -5.29
N ASN A 561 4.90 -8.54 -5.84
CA ASN A 561 4.80 -7.67 -7.01
C ASN A 561 4.70 -8.46 -8.34
N ASN A 562 4.94 -9.77 -8.31
CA ASN A 562 4.64 -10.67 -9.43
C ASN A 562 3.20 -11.21 -9.39
N HIS A 563 2.40 -10.85 -8.38
CA HIS A 563 1.03 -11.35 -8.19
C HIS A 563 0.95 -12.88 -8.22
N ALA A 564 1.95 -13.55 -7.68
CA ALA A 564 2.14 -14.99 -7.84
C ALA A 564 2.51 -15.69 -6.53
N VAL A 565 2.30 -17.00 -6.51
CA VAL A 565 2.90 -17.90 -5.53
C VAL A 565 4.04 -18.65 -6.20
N ARG A 566 5.21 -18.65 -5.55
CA ARG A 566 6.36 -19.41 -6.01
C ARG A 566 6.68 -20.54 -5.04
N THR A 567 7.28 -21.60 -5.54
CA THR A 567 7.73 -22.72 -4.71
C THR A 567 9.22 -22.96 -4.92
N VAL A 568 9.96 -23.25 -3.84
CA VAL A 568 11.36 -23.68 -3.93
C VAL A 568 11.50 -25.04 -3.27
N ASN A 569 12.07 -26.00 -4.00
CA ASN A 569 12.40 -27.31 -3.45
C ASN A 569 13.59 -27.16 -2.48
N LEU A 570 13.40 -27.50 -1.20
CA LEU A 570 14.42 -27.30 -0.16
C LEU A 570 15.68 -28.16 -0.34
N LYS A 571 15.61 -29.27 -1.12
CA LYS A 571 16.75 -30.14 -1.40
C LYS A 571 17.54 -29.71 -2.63
N THR A 572 16.85 -29.31 -3.70
CA THR A 572 17.46 -29.00 -5.00
C THR A 572 17.66 -27.52 -5.24
N GLY A 573 16.96 -26.63 -4.51
CA GLY A 573 16.94 -25.19 -4.75
C GLY A 573 16.11 -24.78 -5.98
N GLU A 574 15.53 -25.74 -6.71
CA GLU A 574 14.76 -25.47 -7.89
C GLU A 574 13.48 -24.70 -7.56
N THR A 575 13.27 -23.61 -8.25
CA THR A 575 12.12 -22.71 -8.10
C THR A 575 11.14 -22.89 -9.24
N ALA A 576 9.85 -22.87 -8.93
CA ALA A 576 8.77 -22.89 -9.90
C ALA A 576 7.63 -21.96 -9.49
N THR A 577 6.94 -21.40 -10.48
CA THR A 577 5.68 -20.68 -10.25
C THR A 577 4.56 -21.68 -10.01
N LEU A 578 3.83 -21.54 -8.90
CA LEU A 578 2.68 -22.38 -8.59
C LEU A 578 1.49 -21.96 -9.45
N LYS A 579 1.05 -22.84 -10.34
CA LYS A 579 -0.13 -22.57 -11.17
C LYS A 579 -1.41 -22.66 -10.32
N LEU A 580 -2.10 -21.55 -10.13
CA LEU A 580 -3.38 -21.50 -9.42
C LEU A 580 -4.53 -21.87 -10.36
N THR A 581 -4.84 -23.17 -10.44
CA THR A 581 -5.84 -23.68 -11.36
C THR A 581 -7.26 -23.50 -10.80
N GLY A 582 -8.14 -22.84 -11.56
CA GLY A 582 -9.53 -22.58 -11.18
C GLY A 582 -9.75 -21.27 -10.41
N LEU A 583 -8.68 -20.58 -9.98
CA LEU A 583 -8.80 -19.27 -9.37
C LEU A 583 -9.17 -18.22 -10.44
N ARG A 584 -10.14 -17.37 -10.12
CA ARG A 584 -10.56 -16.24 -10.96
C ARG A 584 -10.37 -14.91 -10.19
N PRO A 585 -10.25 -13.79 -10.91
CA PRO A 585 -10.36 -12.48 -10.27
C PRO A 585 -11.64 -12.40 -9.44
N PRO A 586 -11.69 -11.60 -8.36
CA PRO A 586 -12.94 -11.33 -7.67
C PRO A 586 -13.96 -10.84 -8.68
N GLN A 587 -15.16 -11.39 -8.64
CA GLN A 587 -16.26 -10.75 -9.34
C GLN A 587 -16.46 -9.40 -8.64
N SER A 588 -16.31 -8.28 -9.36
CA SER A 588 -16.63 -7.00 -8.77
C SER A 588 -18.05 -7.08 -8.22
N SER A 589 -18.24 -6.66 -6.98
CA SER A 589 -19.56 -6.62 -6.34
C SER A 589 -20.57 -5.77 -7.13
N ALA A 590 -20.07 -4.86 -7.97
CA ALA A 590 -20.84 -4.22 -9.02
C ALA A 590 -21.62 -5.22 -9.92
N ALA A 591 -21.27 -6.53 -9.92
CA ALA A 591 -22.02 -7.57 -10.64
C ALA A 591 -23.00 -8.36 -9.74
N LYS A 592 -22.95 -8.23 -8.39
CA LYS A 592 -23.87 -8.98 -7.49
C LYS A 592 -24.92 -8.13 -6.77
N ASP A 593 -24.73 -6.81 -6.65
CA ASP A 593 -25.65 -5.91 -5.95
C ASP A 593 -26.41 -4.95 -6.89
N GLU A 594 -26.83 -5.42 -8.08
CA GLU A 594 -27.99 -4.84 -8.73
C GLU A 594 -29.32 -5.43 -8.18
N LYS A 595 -29.46 -5.55 -6.87
CA LYS A 595 -30.72 -5.25 -6.22
C LYS A 595 -30.79 -3.72 -6.11
N VAL A 596 -31.48 -3.14 -7.10
CA VAL A 596 -32.08 -1.81 -7.11
C VAL A 596 -31.89 -1.03 -5.78
N ALA A 597 -30.66 -0.53 -5.53
CA ALA A 597 -30.52 0.73 -4.85
C ALA A 597 -30.84 1.77 -5.94
N GLU A 598 -31.78 2.65 -5.70
CA GLU A 598 -32.01 3.83 -6.53
C GLU A 598 -30.65 4.48 -6.75
N VAL A 599 -30.09 4.26 -7.95
CA VAL A 599 -28.81 4.85 -8.34
C VAL A 599 -29.10 6.33 -8.44
N SER A 600 -28.66 7.09 -7.45
CA SER A 600 -28.73 8.54 -7.49
C SER A 600 -28.07 9.00 -8.79
N SER A 601 -28.85 9.69 -9.60
CA SER A 601 -28.37 10.24 -10.87
C SER A 601 -27.23 11.22 -10.57
N PRO A 602 -26.12 11.23 -11.35
CA PRO A 602 -25.06 12.23 -11.19
C PRO A 602 -25.67 13.64 -11.16
N PRO A 603 -25.18 14.57 -10.37
CA PRO A 603 -25.81 15.88 -10.10
C PRO A 603 -26.10 16.74 -11.36
N ASN A 604 -25.55 16.37 -12.53
CA ASN A 604 -25.79 17.05 -13.82
C ASN A 604 -26.38 16.13 -14.91
N ALA A 605 -26.93 14.98 -14.54
CA ALA A 605 -27.54 14.08 -15.49
C ALA A 605 -28.93 14.59 -15.91
N VAL A 606 -29.24 14.45 -17.20
CA VAL A 606 -30.58 14.69 -17.74
C VAL A 606 -31.28 13.35 -17.86
N GLU A 607 -32.34 13.16 -17.09
CA GLU A 607 -33.19 11.97 -17.18
C GLU A 607 -34.27 12.16 -18.24
N ILE A 608 -34.44 11.16 -19.12
CA ILE A 608 -35.40 11.16 -20.23
C ILE A 608 -36.21 9.86 -20.15
N THR A 609 -37.49 9.95 -19.87
CA THR A 609 -38.40 8.80 -19.97
C THR A 609 -38.99 8.76 -21.37
N LEU A 610 -38.76 7.67 -22.08
CA LEU A 610 -39.29 7.48 -23.44
C LEU A 610 -40.66 6.84 -23.41
N ALA A 611 -41.43 7.04 -24.48
CA ALA A 611 -42.70 6.30 -24.69
C ALA A 611 -42.38 4.80 -24.87
N PRO A 612 -43.30 3.90 -24.46
CA PRO A 612 -43.13 2.46 -24.65
C PRO A 612 -42.90 2.11 -26.13
N GLN A 613 -41.88 1.30 -26.37
CA GLN A 613 -41.49 0.83 -27.70
C GLN A 613 -41.77 -0.66 -27.85
N ARG A 614 -42.28 -1.05 -29.01
CA ARG A 614 -42.54 -2.47 -29.32
C ARG A 614 -41.28 -3.11 -29.92
N LEU A 615 -41.03 -4.36 -29.56
CA LEU A 615 -39.88 -5.13 -30.03
C LEU A 615 -40.35 -6.52 -30.48
N ASN A 616 -39.91 -6.95 -31.65
CA ASN A 616 -40.22 -8.27 -32.16
C ASN A 616 -39.54 -9.38 -31.30
N LEU A 617 -40.25 -10.51 -31.11
CA LEU A 617 -39.69 -11.69 -30.46
C LEU A 617 -38.67 -12.35 -31.41
N SER A 618 -37.43 -11.86 -31.36
CA SER A 618 -36.29 -12.33 -32.16
C SER A 618 -34.98 -12.28 -31.36
N ASN A 619 -34.03 -13.08 -31.77
CA ASN A 619 -32.68 -13.05 -31.19
C ASN A 619 -31.77 -12.00 -31.86
N ASP A 620 -32.21 -11.39 -32.94
CA ASP A 620 -31.46 -10.43 -33.75
C ASP A 620 -32.08 -9.03 -33.65
N ASN A 621 -32.22 -8.55 -32.42
CA ASN A 621 -32.72 -7.21 -32.13
C ASN A 621 -31.58 -6.28 -31.70
N ALA A 622 -31.81 -4.99 -31.73
CA ALA A 622 -30.83 -3.99 -31.29
C ALA A 622 -31.47 -2.83 -30.52
N LEU A 623 -30.71 -2.30 -29.57
CA LEU A 623 -30.87 -0.98 -29.01
C LEU A 623 -29.94 -0.01 -29.74
N VAL A 624 -30.48 1.07 -30.26
CA VAL A 624 -29.74 2.14 -30.93
C VAL A 624 -29.70 3.37 -30.02
N VAL A 625 -28.53 3.79 -29.60
CA VAL A 625 -28.32 5.01 -28.81
C VAL A 625 -27.93 6.14 -29.75
N GLU A 626 -28.77 7.16 -29.87
CA GLU A 626 -28.61 8.31 -30.74
C GLU A 626 -28.57 9.60 -29.91
N VAL A 627 -27.51 10.40 -30.04
CA VAL A 627 -27.38 11.68 -29.35
C VAL A 627 -27.02 12.77 -30.34
N ALA A 628 -27.89 13.77 -30.47
CA ALA A 628 -27.59 14.97 -31.23
C ALA A 628 -26.74 15.92 -30.39
N LEU A 629 -25.56 16.25 -30.88
CA LEU A 629 -24.68 17.26 -30.28
C LEU A 629 -25.08 18.67 -30.71
N PRO A 630 -24.72 19.71 -29.93
CA PRO A 630 -24.89 21.09 -30.35
C PRO A 630 -24.16 21.40 -31.66
N ALA A 631 -24.65 22.35 -32.44
CA ALA A 631 -23.99 22.76 -33.68
C ALA A 631 -22.56 23.25 -33.41
N GLY A 632 -21.57 22.77 -34.19
CA GLY A 632 -20.17 23.09 -34.04
C GLY A 632 -19.46 22.32 -32.92
N TYR A 633 -20.02 21.17 -32.50
CA TYR A 633 -19.39 20.26 -31.56
C TYR A 633 -19.30 18.84 -32.14
N HIS A 634 -18.25 18.12 -31.78
CA HIS A 634 -18.02 16.71 -32.09
C HIS A 634 -17.68 15.90 -30.85
N LEU A 635 -17.85 14.59 -30.90
CA LEU A 635 -17.37 13.71 -29.83
C LEU A 635 -15.85 13.72 -29.80
N ASN A 636 -15.28 13.82 -28.62
CA ASN A 636 -13.84 13.69 -28.43
C ASN A 636 -13.47 12.21 -28.42
N GLU A 637 -12.93 11.70 -29.53
CA GLU A 637 -12.54 10.28 -29.68
C GLU A 637 -11.44 9.83 -28.70
N SER A 638 -10.66 10.76 -28.18
CA SER A 638 -9.60 10.49 -27.19
C SER A 638 -10.11 10.48 -25.74
N ALA A 639 -11.33 10.92 -25.50
CA ALA A 639 -11.90 10.98 -24.16
C ALA A 639 -12.60 9.65 -23.77
N PRO A 640 -12.72 9.35 -22.46
CA PRO A 640 -13.32 8.11 -21.99
C PRO A 640 -14.85 8.14 -22.09
N GLN A 641 -15.37 8.16 -23.33
CA GLN A 641 -16.80 7.99 -23.60
C GLN A 641 -17.32 6.74 -22.91
N ARG A 642 -18.54 6.78 -22.39
CA ARG A 642 -19.12 5.61 -21.73
C ARG A 642 -20.62 5.52 -21.98
N VAL A 643 -21.07 4.35 -22.44
CA VAL A 643 -22.50 4.00 -22.53
C VAL A 643 -22.73 2.72 -21.74
N LYS A 644 -23.59 2.77 -20.72
CA LYS A 644 -24.03 1.62 -19.92
C LYS A 644 -25.50 1.37 -20.17
N VAL A 645 -25.85 0.10 -20.40
CA VAL A 645 -27.24 -0.35 -20.55
C VAL A 645 -27.50 -1.43 -19.50
N ALA A 646 -28.63 -1.33 -18.80
CA ALA A 646 -29.07 -2.33 -17.82
C ALA A 646 -30.57 -2.63 -18.02
N ILE A 647 -31.00 -3.84 -17.71
CA ILE A 647 -32.39 -4.23 -17.66
C ILE A 647 -32.90 -3.99 -16.24
N GLU A 648 -33.73 -2.94 -16.04
CA GLU A 648 -34.28 -2.62 -14.71
C GLU A 648 -35.45 -3.51 -14.34
N LYS A 649 -36.26 -3.87 -15.34
CA LYS A 649 -37.44 -4.76 -15.15
C LYS A 649 -37.60 -5.69 -16.34
N GLY A 650 -38.17 -6.87 -16.10
CA GLY A 650 -38.55 -7.79 -17.17
C GLY A 650 -37.38 -8.57 -17.77
N ALA A 651 -36.35 -8.92 -17.01
CA ALA A 651 -35.21 -9.72 -17.45
C ALA A 651 -35.60 -11.12 -17.98
N GLN A 652 -36.81 -11.62 -17.67
CA GLN A 652 -37.37 -12.83 -18.27
C GLN A 652 -37.85 -12.62 -19.71
N HIS A 653 -38.05 -11.38 -20.15
CA HIS A 653 -38.55 -11.04 -21.48
C HIS A 653 -37.47 -10.54 -22.43
N LEU A 654 -36.38 -9.98 -21.87
CA LEU A 654 -35.30 -9.34 -22.63
C LEU A 654 -33.93 -9.68 -22.05
N ALA A 655 -32.92 -9.88 -22.89
CA ALA A 655 -31.55 -10.07 -22.51
C ALA A 655 -30.60 -9.22 -23.34
N LEU A 656 -29.52 -8.75 -22.71
CA LEU A 656 -28.36 -8.15 -23.38
C LEU A 656 -27.44 -9.24 -23.94
N ALA A 657 -26.41 -8.86 -24.69
CA ALA A 657 -25.41 -9.80 -25.20
C ALA A 657 -24.83 -10.68 -24.05
N ASP A 658 -24.60 -11.95 -24.36
CA ASP A 658 -24.05 -12.94 -23.42
C ASP A 658 -24.89 -13.16 -22.14
N ASN A 659 -26.18 -12.83 -22.17
CA ASN A 659 -27.09 -12.91 -21.02
C ASN A 659 -26.62 -12.12 -19.78
N GLN A 660 -25.85 -11.06 -19.98
CA GLN A 660 -25.40 -10.18 -18.89
C GLN A 660 -26.53 -9.28 -18.40
N PRO A 661 -26.63 -8.96 -17.11
CA PRO A 661 -27.63 -8.04 -16.57
C PRO A 661 -27.38 -6.58 -17.00
N SER A 662 -26.15 -6.24 -17.36
CA SER A 662 -25.79 -4.95 -17.92
C SER A 662 -24.65 -5.06 -18.96
N LEU A 663 -24.61 -4.10 -19.89
CA LEU A 663 -23.58 -3.98 -20.93
C LEU A 663 -22.96 -2.60 -20.87
N THR A 664 -21.64 -2.52 -20.86
CA THR A 664 -20.91 -1.25 -20.94
C THR A 664 -20.06 -1.20 -22.21
N ARG A 665 -20.08 -0.05 -22.91
CA ARG A 665 -19.12 0.32 -23.96
C ARG A 665 -18.39 1.58 -23.52
N ALA A 666 -17.09 1.64 -23.76
CA ALA A 666 -16.26 2.76 -23.31
C ALA A 666 -15.17 3.12 -24.33
N GLY A 667 -14.70 4.36 -24.29
CA GLY A 667 -13.63 4.87 -25.17
C GLY A 667 -13.98 4.80 -26.65
N LYS A 668 -13.11 4.25 -27.46
CA LYS A 668 -13.23 4.15 -28.92
C LYS A 668 -14.41 3.28 -29.41
N ASP A 669 -14.96 2.44 -28.55
CA ASP A 669 -16.10 1.59 -28.86
C ASP A 669 -17.45 2.35 -28.78
N VAL A 670 -17.43 3.61 -28.36
CA VAL A 670 -18.62 4.50 -28.30
C VAL A 670 -18.62 5.42 -29.50
N LEU A 671 -19.11 4.91 -30.62
CA LEU A 671 -19.37 5.68 -31.84
C LEU A 671 -20.89 5.87 -31.96
N LEU A 672 -21.35 7.12 -32.06
CA LEU A 672 -22.78 7.43 -32.23
C LEU A 672 -23.17 7.54 -33.71
N PRO A 673 -24.29 6.95 -34.12
CA PRO A 673 -25.24 6.14 -33.32
C PRO A 673 -24.65 4.79 -32.91
N LEU A 674 -24.74 4.48 -31.60
CA LEU A 674 -24.23 3.23 -31.04
C LEU A 674 -25.27 2.14 -31.10
N ARG A 675 -24.96 1.02 -31.76
CA ARG A 675 -25.82 -0.14 -31.90
C ARG A 675 -25.40 -1.24 -30.94
N LEU A 676 -26.30 -1.67 -30.06
CA LEU A 676 -26.08 -2.70 -29.05
C LEU A 676 -27.02 -3.89 -29.28
N PRO A 677 -26.54 -5.14 -29.32
CA PRO A 677 -27.36 -6.31 -29.55
C PRO A 677 -28.29 -6.59 -28.37
N LEU A 678 -29.56 -6.91 -28.67
CA LEU A 678 -30.60 -7.34 -27.75
C LEU A 678 -31.17 -8.69 -28.18
N ARG A 679 -31.60 -9.48 -27.21
CA ARG A 679 -32.34 -10.73 -27.45
C ARG A 679 -33.69 -10.66 -26.75
N ALA A 680 -34.77 -10.82 -27.47
CA ALA A 680 -36.09 -10.98 -26.91
C ALA A 680 -36.33 -12.47 -26.59
N LEU A 681 -36.65 -12.77 -25.33
CA LEU A 681 -36.72 -14.14 -24.80
C LEU A 681 -38.17 -14.67 -24.78
N THR A 682 -39.07 -13.88 -24.24
CA THR A 682 -40.51 -14.20 -24.14
C THR A 682 -41.34 -12.93 -24.31
N PRO A 683 -42.61 -13.02 -24.78
CA PRO A 683 -43.48 -11.87 -24.84
C PRO A 683 -43.73 -11.26 -23.46
N GLY A 684 -43.77 -9.93 -23.37
CA GLY A 684 -44.04 -9.23 -22.12
C GLY A 684 -43.34 -7.88 -22.02
N ALA A 685 -43.56 -7.20 -20.90
CA ALA A 685 -43.02 -5.87 -20.65
C ALA A 685 -41.66 -5.92 -19.97
N ALA A 686 -40.72 -5.13 -20.48
CA ALA A 686 -39.41 -4.91 -19.91
C ALA A 686 -39.09 -3.41 -19.84
N GLU A 687 -38.10 -3.02 -19.04
CA GLU A 687 -37.62 -1.64 -18.95
C GLU A 687 -36.08 -1.64 -18.95
N LEU A 688 -35.52 -0.87 -19.90
CA LEU A 688 -34.08 -0.64 -19.97
C LEU A 688 -33.73 0.72 -19.38
N ARG A 689 -32.61 0.78 -18.64
CA ARG A 689 -31.95 2.02 -18.31
C ARG A 689 -30.68 2.14 -19.15
N VAL A 690 -30.60 3.24 -19.90
CA VAL A 690 -29.43 3.55 -20.73
C VAL A 690 -28.81 4.83 -20.19
N GLN A 691 -27.54 4.78 -19.85
CA GLN A 691 -26.78 5.92 -19.36
C GLN A 691 -25.60 6.19 -20.31
N ALA A 692 -25.53 7.39 -20.87
CA ALA A 692 -24.42 7.83 -21.72
C ALA A 692 -23.71 9.03 -21.09
N ALA A 693 -22.45 8.87 -20.73
CA ALA A 693 -21.55 9.94 -20.35
C ALA A 693 -20.66 10.29 -21.55
N LEU A 694 -20.94 11.45 -22.16
CA LEU A 694 -20.36 11.86 -23.44
C LEU A 694 -19.47 13.09 -23.26
N TYR A 695 -18.27 13.01 -23.77
CA TYR A 695 -17.30 14.11 -23.85
C TYR A 695 -17.35 14.68 -25.28
N TYR A 696 -17.65 15.96 -25.42
CA TYR A 696 -17.75 16.61 -26.71
C TYR A 696 -17.04 17.96 -26.70
N CYS A 697 -16.37 18.29 -27.81
CA CYS A 697 -15.52 19.47 -27.94
C CYS A 697 -15.97 20.34 -29.11
N ARG A 698 -15.67 21.64 -29.04
CA ARG A 698 -15.91 22.55 -30.16
C ARG A 698 -14.99 22.24 -31.34
N GLU A 699 -15.52 22.43 -32.55
CA GLU A 699 -14.79 22.22 -33.81
C GLU A 699 -13.77 23.34 -34.13
N ASP A 700 -13.81 24.47 -33.39
CA ASP A 700 -13.00 25.66 -33.63
C ASP A 700 -11.58 25.60 -33.06
N ASN A 701 -11.10 24.44 -32.64
CA ASN A 701 -9.80 24.21 -32.00
C ASN A 701 -9.50 25.07 -30.76
N THR A 702 -10.52 25.69 -30.14
CA THR A 702 -10.35 26.47 -28.88
C THR A 702 -10.12 25.59 -27.67
N GLY A 703 -10.11 24.23 -27.84
CA GLY A 703 -9.91 23.26 -26.77
C GLY A 703 -11.05 23.18 -25.74
N THR A 704 -12.19 23.84 -25.97
CA THR A 704 -13.32 23.81 -25.04
C THR A 704 -14.07 22.49 -25.18
N CYS A 705 -13.86 21.57 -24.23
CA CYS A 705 -14.58 20.31 -24.14
C CYS A 705 -15.58 20.35 -22.96
N ARG A 706 -16.66 19.62 -23.09
CA ARG A 706 -17.72 19.49 -22.07
C ARG A 706 -18.05 18.02 -21.86
N ILE A 707 -18.58 17.69 -20.69
CA ILE A 707 -19.16 16.39 -20.39
C ILE A 707 -20.66 16.55 -20.13
N LYS A 708 -21.45 15.64 -20.67
CA LYS A 708 -22.88 15.55 -20.37
C LYS A 708 -23.28 14.10 -20.16
N THR A 709 -24.03 13.85 -19.10
CA THR A 709 -24.63 12.54 -18.84
C THR A 709 -26.12 12.60 -19.19
N LEU A 710 -26.53 11.69 -20.06
CA LEU A 710 -27.94 11.46 -20.40
C LEU A 710 -28.36 10.09 -19.86
N ILE A 711 -29.53 10.00 -19.25
CA ILE A 711 -30.12 8.75 -18.74
C ILE A 711 -31.49 8.57 -19.35
N TRP A 712 -31.70 7.47 -20.08
CA TRP A 712 -33.00 7.11 -20.62
C TRP A 712 -33.57 5.96 -19.83
N ARG A 713 -34.88 6.06 -19.54
CA ARG A 713 -35.72 4.93 -19.19
C ARG A 713 -36.51 4.54 -20.46
N VAL A 714 -36.26 3.32 -20.94
CA VAL A 714 -36.79 2.82 -22.20
C VAL A 714 -37.75 1.67 -21.89
N PRO A 715 -39.08 1.91 -21.76
CA PRO A 715 -40.03 0.84 -21.63
C PRO A 715 -40.15 0.06 -22.95
N VAL A 716 -40.11 -1.27 -22.86
CA VAL A 716 -40.14 -2.17 -24.03
C VAL A 716 -41.26 -3.19 -23.88
N GLU A 717 -42.06 -3.36 -24.91
CA GLU A 717 -43.08 -4.42 -25.02
C GLU A 717 -42.61 -5.45 -26.06
N VAL A 718 -42.17 -6.63 -25.59
CA VAL A 718 -41.82 -7.73 -26.47
C VAL A 718 -43.08 -8.42 -26.96
N THR A 719 -43.25 -8.53 -28.28
CA THR A 719 -44.47 -9.07 -28.93
C THR A 719 -44.11 -10.10 -30.00
N THR A 720 -45.05 -11.02 -30.25
CA THR A 720 -44.97 -12.01 -31.33
C THR A 720 -45.43 -11.50 -32.71
N GLU A 721 -45.90 -10.25 -32.79
CA GLU A 721 -46.32 -9.66 -34.05
C GLU A 721 -45.12 -9.53 -35.03
N ALA A 722 -45.26 -10.14 -36.20
CA ALA A 722 -44.21 -10.12 -37.22
C ALA A 722 -43.89 -8.72 -37.76
N SER A 723 -44.80 -7.77 -37.64
CA SER A 723 -44.67 -6.37 -38.06
C SER A 723 -43.95 -5.50 -37.00
N ALA A 724 -43.71 -6.00 -35.77
CA ALA A 724 -43.04 -5.23 -34.74
C ALA A 724 -41.58 -4.99 -35.12
N PRO A 725 -41.02 -3.79 -34.80
CA PRO A 725 -39.64 -3.46 -35.10
C PRO A 725 -38.66 -4.42 -34.43
N ARG A 726 -37.46 -4.59 -35.05
CA ARG A 726 -36.31 -5.29 -34.45
C ARG A 726 -35.36 -4.32 -33.77
N GLU A 727 -35.67 -3.03 -33.78
CA GLU A 727 -34.85 -1.99 -33.16
C GLU A 727 -35.68 -1.13 -32.24
N ILE A 728 -35.12 -0.81 -31.08
CA ILE A 728 -35.60 0.22 -30.18
C ILE A 728 -34.54 1.33 -30.05
N LYS A 729 -34.97 2.54 -29.73
CA LYS A 729 -34.07 3.70 -29.76
C LYS A 729 -34.07 4.44 -28.42
N ALA A 730 -32.85 4.77 -27.97
CA ALA A 730 -32.59 5.74 -26.91
C ALA A 730 -32.11 7.03 -27.57
N GLN A 731 -33.02 7.97 -27.82
CA GLN A 731 -32.73 9.23 -28.52
C GLN A 731 -32.65 10.39 -27.54
N GLY A 732 -31.68 11.28 -27.71
CA GLY A 732 -31.51 12.49 -26.91
C GLY A 732 -30.80 13.61 -27.65
N LYS A 733 -30.85 14.81 -27.07
CA LYS A 733 -30.12 15.99 -27.56
C LYS A 733 -29.37 16.63 -26.42
N ILE A 734 -28.14 17.05 -26.66
CA ILE A 734 -27.36 17.89 -25.76
C ILE A 734 -27.55 19.34 -26.19
N GLU A 735 -28.01 20.20 -25.28
CA GLU A 735 -28.24 21.63 -25.53
C GLU A 735 -27.06 22.48 -25.06
#